data_e3509bbca1d405c61808baf24047b506
#
_entry.id   e3509bbca1d405c61808baf24047b506
#
_cell.length_a   1.000
_cell.length_b   1.000
_cell.length_c   1.000
_cell.angle_alpha   90.00
_cell.angle_beta   90.00
_cell.angle_gamma   90.00
#
_symmetry.space_group_name_H-M   'P 1'
#
loop_
_entity.id
_entity.type
_entity.pdbx_description
1 polymer ?
#
loop_
_entity_poly.entity_id
_entity_poly.type
_entity_poly.pdbx_seq_one_letter_code
_entity_poly.pdbx_strand_id
1 'polypeptide(L)'
;MRLPWIRFAKQKDELNEELQAHLRMAMADRMERGESEDVARRNARREMGNIPLIEDVTREMWGGVWLERVLQDVRYALRQLRRAPGFAVTAMVTLSLGLAAAVAMYTVVDQVLLRPLPYRDAGSLVQITEMGKDGMPGWGNAFLDIAEWQARSHRLQGIAYYDVEGGPGHLNYLEGKDTSIGVSNATVSANLFATLGVQAAMGRTFLEGGNGAVRPEDAHTILLSDAIWRNAFAADPQILGRMVKVDGEAYTVIGVMPRGVAFPLTLAHPLVWVPMIPSSADKVRTRHETPHYETIARLASGASVAAAAHEMQEIQWDVAAQYTDQDNRDHISSIRVTRYEDTLVDDSVRKSLLALGGAAAVLWLIACVNVTSLLLARATARQREIAVRGALGASRGRIVQQLLIEGLMLSSAASLVGIVLATLTLRAFEHGLETQFGIHTVLAPNLRVLCVLLLLTVISALASSVWPALAVARAPIEPALRQGTAQSGTGRTQHRLRAALVVAEIAMSLTLLVACGLLLRTIYTMRHVPLGFRTDHVMVASMTIPSYRYANRDLYKDLYAPLLERVQHLPGVESASLMTDVPLGKDFRIVFSFGDGDGKTATDTRRSKIRAQARAVTPEIQKVFQFHMLKGRFFNDTDTATSLPVVVVNREFIREWEGEGSDPGKFLGTPLFGFRDKKQAVVVGVLDDDRQDGIAEPSQAEIEVCMPQITPGSTFYGPTSIAMSIAVRTERDPATVIPELRDVMRKASPELANSNFTTMEQVVEDSYGSQQLASRLLEIFGGTALVLCIAGIYGLLAYLVTQRTRELGIRIALGAQRVRLMAMVLRQAGGMLMAGLATGLLLAYATSRIVGTLLYGVKPHDPWTMAAVTLILLMGGLAAACIPARRAAGVDPMAALRSE
;
A
#
# COMPACT_ATOMS: atom_id res chain seq x y z
N MET A 1 35.54 -10.04 26.39
CA MET A 1 36.07 -10.28 25.04
C MET A 1 37.12 -9.23 24.72
N ARG A 2 38.41 -9.61 24.73
CA ARG A 2 39.48 -8.67 24.35
C ARG A 2 39.45 -8.48 22.85
N LEU A 3 39.39 -7.22 22.38
CA LEU A 3 39.30 -6.85 21.00
C LEU A 3 40.41 -7.46 20.12
N PRO A 4 40.12 -8.06 18.96
CA PRO A 4 41.11 -8.83 18.15
C PRO A 4 42.37 -8.03 17.80
N TRP A 5 42.27 -6.71 17.63
CA TRP A 5 43.41 -5.86 17.25
C TRP A 5 44.46 -5.68 18.35
N ILE A 6 44.12 -5.86 19.65
CA ILE A 6 45.09 -5.84 20.74
C ILE A 6 45.95 -7.12 20.67
N ARG A 7 45.38 -8.24 20.26
CA ARG A 7 46.07 -9.52 20.08
C ARG A 7 47.07 -9.46 18.92
N PHE A 8 46.70 -8.77 17.85
CA PHE A 8 47.59 -8.61 16.68
C PHE A 8 48.78 -7.66 16.94
N ALA A 9 48.58 -6.57 17.70
CA ALA A 9 49.69 -5.70 18.08
C ALA A 9 50.72 -6.44 18.90
N LYS A 10 50.27 -7.29 19.85
CA LYS A 10 51.15 -8.09 20.68
C LYS A 10 51.93 -9.15 19.90
N GLN A 11 51.26 -9.83 18.95
CA GLN A 11 51.91 -10.82 18.08
C GLN A 11 52.97 -10.21 17.15
N LYS A 12 52.76 -8.97 16.71
CA LYS A 12 53.76 -8.24 15.91
C LYS A 12 55.01 -7.92 16.70
N ASP A 13 54.86 -7.48 17.93
CA ASP A 13 55.98 -7.18 18.81
C ASP A 13 56.76 -8.48 19.16
N GLU A 14 56.05 -9.60 19.43
CA GLU A 14 56.62 -10.92 19.65
C GLU A 14 57.41 -11.41 18.43
N LEU A 15 56.91 -11.28 17.20
CA LEU A 15 57.62 -11.64 15.96
C LEU A 15 58.90 -10.80 15.74
N ASN A 16 58.81 -9.49 15.99
CA ASN A 16 59.98 -8.60 15.88
C ASN A 16 61.08 -8.96 16.91
N GLU A 17 60.69 -9.29 18.13
CA GLU A 17 61.61 -9.76 19.17
C GLU A 17 62.25 -11.10 18.77
N GLU A 18 61.49 -12.02 18.19
CA GLU A 18 61.96 -13.34 17.73
C GLU A 18 62.92 -13.19 16.56
N LEU A 19 62.62 -12.37 15.55
CA LEU A 19 63.54 -12.10 14.43
C LEU A 19 64.83 -11.40 14.87
N GLN A 20 64.72 -10.47 15.84
CA GLN A 20 65.94 -9.83 16.41
C GLN A 20 66.77 -10.80 17.28
N ALA A 21 66.09 -11.73 17.97
CA ALA A 21 66.80 -12.76 18.73
C ALA A 21 67.57 -13.72 17.81
N HIS A 22 66.92 -14.19 16.73
CA HIS A 22 67.58 -14.98 15.70
C HIS A 22 68.75 -14.27 15.04
N LEU A 23 68.59 -12.95 14.71
CA LEU A 23 69.70 -12.15 14.16
C LEU A 23 70.88 -12.05 15.13
N ARG A 24 70.57 -11.83 16.43
CA ARG A 24 71.63 -11.78 17.49
C ARG A 24 72.36 -13.14 17.66
N MET A 25 71.59 -14.27 17.64
CA MET A 25 72.17 -15.58 17.70
C MET A 25 73.09 -15.86 16.49
N ALA A 26 72.63 -15.56 15.26
CA ALA A 26 73.45 -15.74 14.06
C ALA A 26 74.72 -14.84 14.04
N MET A 27 74.61 -13.65 14.61
CA MET A 27 75.78 -12.76 14.80
C MET A 27 76.78 -13.35 15.83
N ALA A 28 76.28 -13.87 16.98
CA ALA A 28 77.12 -14.43 18.03
C ALA A 28 77.88 -15.71 17.54
N ASP A 29 77.20 -16.60 16.86
CA ASP A 29 77.80 -17.82 16.26
C ASP A 29 78.94 -17.47 15.23
N ARG A 30 78.82 -16.41 14.50
CA ARG A 30 79.78 -15.93 13.55
C ARG A 30 80.98 -15.25 14.23
N MET A 31 80.74 -14.49 15.28
CA MET A 31 81.75 -13.85 16.11
C MET A 31 82.61 -14.93 16.84
N GLU A 32 81.98 -16.03 17.33
CA GLU A 32 82.69 -17.18 17.89
C GLU A 32 83.63 -17.89 16.86
N ARG A 33 83.28 -17.82 15.55
CA ARG A 33 84.10 -18.37 14.47
C ARG A 33 85.21 -17.40 14.02
N GLY A 34 85.35 -16.24 14.68
CA GLY A 34 86.43 -15.29 14.44
C GLY A 34 86.14 -14.15 13.45
N GLU A 35 84.88 -13.98 13.06
CA GLU A 35 84.48 -12.78 12.25
C GLU A 35 84.44 -11.53 13.13
N SER A 36 84.89 -10.38 12.57
CA SER A 36 84.69 -9.11 13.29
C SER A 36 83.21 -8.73 13.33
N GLU A 37 82.71 -7.99 14.36
CA GLU A 37 81.37 -7.63 14.62
C GLU A 37 80.63 -7.04 13.38
N ASP A 38 81.30 -6.14 12.64
CA ASP A 38 80.73 -5.53 11.45
C ASP A 38 80.56 -6.48 10.25
N VAL A 39 81.43 -7.48 10.15
CA VAL A 39 81.42 -8.55 9.15
C VAL A 39 80.33 -9.56 9.52
N ALA A 40 80.30 -10.04 10.79
CA ALA A 40 79.32 -10.93 11.31
C ALA A 40 77.89 -10.38 11.15
N ARG A 41 77.67 -9.07 11.40
CA ARG A 41 76.39 -8.43 11.26
C ARG A 41 75.91 -8.36 9.78
N ARG A 42 76.82 -8.09 8.85
CA ARG A 42 76.54 -8.06 7.41
C ARG A 42 76.17 -9.44 6.89
N ASN A 43 76.94 -10.44 7.30
CA ASN A 43 76.77 -11.81 6.87
C ASN A 43 75.51 -12.46 7.46
N ALA A 44 75.24 -12.24 8.78
CA ALA A 44 74.02 -12.69 9.44
C ALA A 44 72.76 -12.08 8.75
N ARG A 45 72.76 -10.80 8.40
CA ARG A 45 71.66 -10.18 7.62
C ARG A 45 71.54 -10.75 6.22
N ARG A 46 72.63 -11.13 5.56
CA ARG A 46 72.64 -11.75 4.25
C ARG A 46 72.05 -13.18 4.28
N GLU A 47 72.32 -13.95 5.34
CA GLU A 47 71.84 -15.30 5.54
C GLU A 47 70.34 -15.32 5.89
N MET A 48 69.84 -14.39 6.68
CA MET A 48 68.40 -14.24 6.98
C MET A 48 67.59 -13.77 5.80
N GLY A 49 68.22 -13.22 4.75
CA GLY A 49 67.53 -12.76 3.59
C GLY A 49 66.74 -11.48 3.78
N ASN A 50 65.65 -11.34 3.11
CA ASN A 50 64.83 -10.12 3.17
C ASN A 50 63.88 -10.21 4.39
N ILE A 51 64.32 -9.69 5.56
CA ILE A 51 63.55 -9.68 6.81
C ILE A 51 62.14 -9.10 6.65
N PRO A 52 61.91 -7.95 5.95
CA PRO A 52 60.59 -7.47 5.64
C PRO A 52 59.69 -8.45 4.88
N LEU A 53 60.26 -9.27 4.00
CA LEU A 53 59.53 -10.31 3.28
C LEU A 53 59.08 -11.45 4.21
N ILE A 54 59.98 -11.84 5.14
CA ILE A 54 59.64 -12.87 6.13
C ILE A 54 58.52 -12.39 7.07
N GLU A 55 58.58 -11.11 7.51
CA GLU A 55 57.53 -10.48 8.30
C GLU A 55 56.20 -10.49 7.55
N ASP A 56 56.18 -10.12 6.27
CA ASP A 56 54.94 -10.06 5.46
C ASP A 56 54.36 -11.47 5.23
N VAL A 57 55.16 -12.48 4.91
CA VAL A 57 54.72 -13.86 4.70
C VAL A 57 54.18 -14.46 6.01
N THR A 58 54.84 -14.22 7.14
CA THR A 58 54.39 -14.73 8.46
C THR A 58 53.09 -14.05 8.88
N ARG A 59 52.90 -12.75 8.60
CA ARG A 59 51.64 -12.02 8.82
C ARG A 59 50.51 -12.58 7.94
N GLU A 60 50.78 -12.96 6.71
CA GLU A 60 49.76 -13.57 5.84
C GLU A 60 49.23 -14.87 6.40
N MET A 61 50.08 -15.67 7.06
CA MET A 61 49.71 -16.94 7.71
C MET A 61 48.83 -16.75 8.96
N TRP A 62 48.87 -15.61 9.65
CA TRP A 62 48.08 -15.32 10.85
C TRP A 62 46.61 -14.95 10.58
N GLY A 63 46.20 -14.83 9.31
CA GLY A 63 44.80 -14.61 8.92
C GLY A 63 44.19 -13.22 9.23
N GLY A 64 44.95 -12.36 9.95
CA GLY A 64 44.47 -10.99 10.32
C GLY A 64 44.72 -9.90 9.26
N VAL A 65 45.60 -10.19 8.31
CA VAL A 65 46.01 -9.24 7.26
C VAL A 65 44.81 -8.81 6.38
N TRP A 66 43.83 -9.68 6.20
CA TRP A 66 42.59 -9.34 5.48
C TRP A 66 41.84 -8.16 6.15
N LEU A 67 41.67 -8.18 7.47
CA LEU A 67 40.96 -7.08 8.18
C LEU A 67 41.76 -5.78 8.15
N GLU A 68 43.08 -5.81 8.29
CA GLU A 68 43.95 -4.64 8.14
C GLU A 68 43.83 -4.04 6.71
N ARG A 69 43.86 -4.90 5.71
CA ARG A 69 43.67 -4.51 4.30
C ARG A 69 42.32 -3.83 4.07
N VAL A 70 41.24 -4.40 4.61
CA VAL A 70 39.91 -3.79 4.53
C VAL A 70 39.85 -2.43 5.23
N LEU A 71 40.44 -2.31 6.43
CA LEU A 71 40.49 -1.03 7.16
C LEU A 71 41.31 0.04 6.43
N GLN A 72 42.41 -0.35 5.78
CA GLN A 72 43.18 0.55 4.93
C GLN A 72 42.38 1.03 3.73
N ASP A 73 41.64 0.11 3.09
CA ASP A 73 40.79 0.43 1.95
C ASP A 73 39.64 1.36 2.35
N VAL A 74 39.02 1.12 3.51
CA VAL A 74 37.99 2.02 4.07
C VAL A 74 38.53 3.43 4.32
N ARG A 75 39.72 3.54 4.95
CA ARG A 75 40.36 4.84 5.19
C ARG A 75 40.74 5.54 3.88
N TYR A 76 41.18 4.77 2.90
CA TYR A 76 41.49 5.29 1.59
C TYR A 76 40.23 5.79 0.87
N ALA A 77 39.16 4.98 0.84
CA ALA A 77 37.87 5.33 0.25
C ALA A 77 37.29 6.61 0.88
N LEU A 78 37.33 6.73 2.22
CA LEU A 78 36.88 7.93 2.92
C LEU A 78 37.65 9.19 2.51
N ARG A 79 38.99 9.08 2.40
CA ARG A 79 39.84 10.20 1.94
C ARG A 79 39.52 10.60 0.49
N GLN A 80 39.27 9.62 -0.37
CA GLN A 80 38.91 9.83 -1.75
C GLN A 80 37.53 10.48 -1.94
N LEU A 81 36.53 10.09 -1.14
CA LEU A 81 35.22 10.70 -1.14
C LEU A 81 35.29 12.17 -0.67
N ARG A 82 36.10 12.44 0.38
CA ARG A 82 36.31 13.81 0.88
C ARG A 82 37.04 14.71 -0.12
N ARG A 83 37.94 14.14 -0.96
CA ARG A 83 38.68 14.93 -2.01
C ARG A 83 37.82 15.27 -3.22
N ALA A 84 36.71 14.58 -3.43
CA ALA A 84 35.79 14.85 -4.53
C ALA A 84 34.33 14.98 -3.99
N PRO A 85 34.04 16.08 -3.26
CA PRO A 85 32.74 16.21 -2.56
C PRO A 85 31.58 16.31 -3.53
N GLY A 86 31.70 16.97 -4.65
CA GLY A 86 30.63 17.06 -5.66
C GLY A 86 30.18 15.68 -6.20
N PHE A 87 31.15 14.80 -6.50
CA PHE A 87 30.88 13.44 -6.91
C PHE A 87 30.21 12.65 -5.78
N ALA A 88 30.76 12.71 -4.56
CA ALA A 88 30.25 11.96 -3.42
C ALA A 88 28.82 12.35 -3.08
N VAL A 89 28.52 13.65 -3.04
CA VAL A 89 27.16 14.17 -2.78
C VAL A 89 26.19 13.76 -3.88
N THR A 90 26.55 13.96 -5.15
CA THR A 90 25.66 13.56 -6.27
C THR A 90 25.34 12.08 -6.26
N ALA A 91 26.35 11.22 -6.09
CA ALA A 91 26.15 9.78 -6.07
C ALA A 91 25.35 9.33 -4.82
N MET A 92 25.62 9.95 -3.65
CA MET A 92 24.89 9.67 -2.41
C MET A 92 23.41 10.09 -2.52
N VAL A 93 23.13 11.31 -3.01
CA VAL A 93 21.75 11.80 -3.21
C VAL A 93 21.01 10.90 -4.20
N THR A 94 21.63 10.57 -5.33
CA THR A 94 21.03 9.69 -6.34
C THR A 94 20.64 8.33 -5.77
N LEU A 95 21.57 7.65 -5.06
CA LEU A 95 21.29 6.36 -4.45
C LEU A 95 20.29 6.45 -3.30
N SER A 96 20.37 7.52 -2.47
CA SER A 96 19.47 7.66 -1.34
C SER A 96 18.02 7.84 -1.77
N LEU A 97 17.75 8.54 -2.87
CA LEU A 97 16.40 8.69 -3.43
C LEU A 97 15.85 7.35 -3.93
N GLY A 98 16.65 6.58 -4.67
CA GLY A 98 16.23 5.26 -5.15
C GLY A 98 16.01 4.26 -4.00
N LEU A 99 16.92 4.23 -3.02
CA LEU A 99 16.79 3.38 -1.83
C LEU A 99 15.60 3.80 -0.95
N ALA A 100 15.37 5.11 -0.79
CA ALA A 100 14.24 5.62 -0.01
C ALA A 100 12.91 5.16 -0.61
N ALA A 101 12.74 5.29 -1.93
CA ALA A 101 11.53 4.83 -2.62
C ALA A 101 11.33 3.32 -2.48
N ALA A 102 12.40 2.52 -2.70
CA ALA A 102 12.33 1.07 -2.60
C ALA A 102 12.01 0.59 -1.17
N VAL A 103 12.63 1.19 -0.15
CA VAL A 103 12.43 0.85 1.27
C VAL A 103 11.06 1.31 1.76
N ALA A 104 10.62 2.52 1.41
CA ALA A 104 9.30 3.01 1.77
C ALA A 104 8.21 2.09 1.19
N MET A 105 8.31 1.76 -0.10
CA MET A 105 7.34 0.89 -0.75
C MET A 105 7.37 -0.54 -0.20
N TYR A 106 8.57 -1.08 0.06
CA TYR A 106 8.69 -2.39 0.70
C TYR A 106 8.07 -2.40 2.10
N THR A 107 8.23 -1.31 2.87
CA THR A 107 7.60 -1.19 4.20
C THR A 107 6.08 -1.27 4.12
N VAL A 108 5.47 -0.61 3.14
CA VAL A 108 4.02 -0.69 2.92
C VAL A 108 3.62 -2.10 2.49
N VAL A 109 4.33 -2.69 1.53
CA VAL A 109 4.08 -4.07 1.06
C VAL A 109 4.25 -5.09 2.20
N ASP A 110 5.30 -4.95 3.03
CA ASP A 110 5.51 -5.85 4.19
C ASP A 110 4.35 -5.78 5.18
N GLN A 111 3.84 -4.59 5.44
CA GLN A 111 2.75 -4.42 6.42
C GLN A 111 1.39 -4.84 5.89
N VAL A 112 1.11 -4.59 4.60
CA VAL A 112 -0.21 -4.88 4.01
C VAL A 112 -0.29 -6.31 3.47
N LEU A 113 0.76 -6.80 2.80
CA LEU A 113 0.72 -8.08 2.08
C LEU A 113 1.53 -9.21 2.72
N LEU A 114 2.63 -8.89 3.44
CA LEU A 114 3.60 -9.90 3.88
C LEU A 114 3.62 -10.11 5.40
N ARG A 115 2.98 -9.22 6.17
CA ARG A 115 2.96 -9.34 7.63
C ARG A 115 2.15 -10.57 8.03
N PRO A 116 2.73 -11.52 8.76
CA PRO A 116 1.96 -12.65 9.25
C PRO A 116 0.90 -12.16 10.23
N LEU A 117 -0.29 -12.70 10.09
CA LEU A 117 -1.37 -12.44 11.02
C LEU A 117 -0.97 -12.88 12.44
N PRO A 118 -1.48 -12.20 13.49
CA PRO A 118 -1.11 -12.49 14.88
C PRO A 118 -1.75 -13.80 15.42
N TYR A 119 -2.02 -14.75 14.54
CA TYR A 119 -2.68 -16.01 14.85
C TYR A 119 -1.73 -17.18 14.64
N ARG A 120 -1.93 -18.25 15.41
CA ARG A 120 -1.16 -19.48 15.25
C ARG A 120 -1.46 -20.11 13.89
N ASP A 121 -0.40 -20.50 13.14
CA ASP A 121 -0.52 -21.11 11.80
C ASP A 121 -1.53 -20.36 10.90
N ALA A 122 -1.36 -19.04 10.78
CA ALA A 122 -2.30 -18.17 10.07
C ALA A 122 -2.56 -18.61 8.61
N GLY A 123 -1.55 -19.17 7.93
CA GLY A 123 -1.71 -19.70 6.57
C GLY A 123 -2.66 -20.90 6.45
N SER A 124 -3.08 -21.53 7.57
CA SER A 124 -4.10 -22.58 7.60
C SER A 124 -5.51 -22.05 7.85
N LEU A 125 -5.67 -20.75 8.15
CA LEU A 125 -6.98 -20.13 8.33
C LEU A 125 -7.62 -19.84 6.97
N VAL A 126 -8.88 -20.20 6.84
CA VAL A 126 -9.68 -20.00 5.63
C VAL A 126 -11.02 -19.37 5.98
N GLN A 127 -11.52 -18.54 5.09
CA GLN A 127 -12.88 -18.01 5.11
C GLN A 127 -13.76 -18.84 4.18
N ILE A 128 -14.97 -19.13 4.63
CA ILE A 128 -15.98 -19.85 3.86
C ILE A 128 -17.08 -18.86 3.50
N THR A 129 -17.36 -18.70 2.21
CA THR A 129 -18.34 -17.74 1.72
C THR A 129 -19.28 -18.42 0.74
N GLU A 130 -20.57 -18.32 0.98
CA GLU A 130 -21.58 -18.69 0.00
C GLU A 130 -21.58 -17.72 -1.17
N MET A 131 -21.71 -18.24 -2.38
CA MET A 131 -21.73 -17.49 -3.62
C MET A 131 -23.08 -17.64 -4.30
N GLY A 132 -23.67 -16.52 -4.72
CA GLY A 132 -24.87 -16.50 -5.53
C GLY A 132 -24.63 -17.01 -6.96
N LYS A 133 -25.71 -17.27 -7.71
CA LYS A 133 -25.66 -17.65 -9.13
C LYS A 133 -25.02 -16.56 -10.01
N ASP A 134 -25.11 -15.32 -9.58
CA ASP A 134 -24.45 -14.15 -10.18
C ASP A 134 -22.93 -14.12 -9.95
N GLY A 135 -22.39 -15.07 -9.15
CA GLY A 135 -21.00 -15.13 -8.75
C GLY A 135 -20.63 -14.10 -7.67
N MET A 136 -21.58 -13.38 -7.14
CA MET A 136 -21.38 -12.43 -6.04
C MET A 136 -21.39 -13.16 -4.68
N PRO A 137 -20.64 -12.66 -3.69
CA PRO A 137 -20.71 -13.16 -2.33
C PRO A 137 -22.15 -13.03 -1.78
N GLY A 138 -22.59 -14.04 -1.05
CA GLY A 138 -23.81 -13.95 -0.25
C GLY A 138 -23.66 -12.99 0.94
N TRP A 139 -24.75 -12.78 1.67
CA TRP A 139 -24.77 -11.88 2.85
C TRP A 139 -24.21 -12.54 4.13
N GLY A 140 -23.47 -13.63 3.98
CA GLY A 140 -22.99 -14.51 5.04
C GLY A 140 -23.63 -15.88 4.95
N ASN A 141 -23.36 -16.72 5.93
CA ASN A 141 -23.76 -18.12 5.95
C ASN A 141 -24.83 -18.35 7.03
N ALA A 142 -25.84 -19.19 6.75
CA ALA A 142 -26.90 -19.50 7.70
C ALA A 142 -26.38 -20.40 8.83
N PHE A 143 -26.86 -20.20 10.06
CA PHE A 143 -26.42 -20.96 11.24
C PHE A 143 -26.58 -22.47 11.06
N LEU A 144 -27.72 -22.94 10.53
CA LEU A 144 -27.94 -24.35 10.31
C LEU A 144 -27.02 -24.97 9.25
N ASP A 145 -26.62 -24.22 8.24
CA ASP A 145 -25.67 -24.67 7.24
C ASP A 145 -24.28 -24.79 7.86
N ILE A 146 -23.88 -23.80 8.68
CA ILE A 146 -22.64 -23.87 9.45
C ILE A 146 -22.59 -25.07 10.37
N ALA A 147 -23.68 -25.39 11.05
CA ALA A 147 -23.79 -26.56 11.93
C ALA A 147 -23.61 -27.89 11.16
N GLU A 148 -24.17 -27.99 9.94
CA GLU A 148 -23.95 -29.14 9.06
C GLU A 148 -22.49 -29.21 8.57
N TRP A 149 -21.87 -28.08 8.24
CA TRP A 149 -20.45 -28.04 7.87
C TRP A 149 -19.56 -28.52 9.02
N GLN A 150 -19.84 -28.07 10.25
CA GLN A 150 -19.11 -28.52 11.46
C GLN A 150 -19.25 -30.02 11.70
N ALA A 151 -20.41 -30.58 11.45
CA ALA A 151 -20.69 -31.99 11.69
C ALA A 151 -20.08 -32.90 10.62
N ARG A 152 -19.94 -32.44 9.38
CA ARG A 152 -19.63 -33.28 8.21
C ARG A 152 -18.25 -33.06 7.59
N SER A 153 -17.61 -31.90 7.81
CA SER A 153 -16.30 -31.65 7.22
C SER A 153 -15.19 -32.40 7.95
N HIS A 154 -14.30 -33.02 7.17
CA HIS A 154 -13.11 -33.72 7.66
C HIS A 154 -11.81 -32.93 7.30
N ARG A 155 -11.90 -32.02 6.36
CA ARG A 155 -10.75 -31.22 5.88
C ARG A 155 -10.65 -29.86 6.55
N LEU A 156 -11.68 -29.45 7.29
CA LEU A 156 -11.71 -28.27 8.11
C LEU A 156 -11.84 -28.63 9.58
N GLN A 157 -11.17 -27.86 10.43
CA GLN A 157 -11.21 -27.99 11.88
C GLN A 157 -11.64 -26.64 12.48
N GLY A 158 -12.42 -26.70 13.55
CA GLY A 158 -12.79 -25.51 14.29
C GLY A 158 -13.51 -24.47 13.41
N ILE A 159 -14.52 -24.87 12.65
CA ILE A 159 -15.36 -23.93 11.91
C ILE A 159 -16.04 -23.02 12.92
N ALA A 160 -15.67 -21.75 12.91
CA ALA A 160 -16.17 -20.70 13.79
C ALA A 160 -16.94 -19.67 12.97
N TYR A 161 -17.88 -19.00 13.62
CA TYR A 161 -18.68 -17.97 12.97
C TYR A 161 -18.77 -16.73 13.85
N TYR A 162 -18.99 -15.60 13.22
CA TYR A 162 -19.06 -14.31 13.89
C TYR A 162 -19.95 -13.35 13.11
N ASP A 163 -20.41 -12.33 13.82
CA ASP A 163 -21.11 -11.20 13.25
C ASP A 163 -20.53 -9.90 13.80
N VAL A 164 -20.55 -8.86 12.99
CA VAL A 164 -20.23 -7.49 13.39
C VAL A 164 -21.50 -6.69 13.30
N GLU A 165 -22.11 -6.48 14.44
CA GLU A 165 -23.38 -5.76 14.52
C GLU A 165 -23.27 -4.36 13.91
N GLY A 166 -24.15 -4.06 12.95
CA GLY A 166 -24.19 -2.78 12.24
C GLY A 166 -23.09 -2.58 11.19
N GLY A 167 -22.21 -3.58 10.95
CA GLY A 167 -21.16 -3.51 9.94
C GLY A 167 -19.96 -2.63 10.32
N PRO A 168 -19.01 -2.41 9.38
CA PRO A 168 -17.88 -1.56 9.60
C PRO A 168 -18.30 -0.11 9.86
N GLY A 169 -17.84 0.47 10.97
CA GLY A 169 -18.15 1.86 11.36
C GLY A 169 -19.29 1.99 12.39
N HIS A 170 -20.08 0.95 12.62
CA HIS A 170 -21.03 0.94 13.75
C HIS A 170 -20.30 0.84 15.09
N LEU A 171 -20.72 1.65 16.04
CA LEU A 171 -20.14 1.68 17.38
C LEU A 171 -21.21 1.31 18.42
N ASN A 172 -20.90 0.29 19.20
CA ASN A 172 -21.63 0.00 20.42
C ASN A 172 -21.13 0.87 21.56
N TYR A 173 -21.92 1.07 22.59
CA TYR A 173 -21.56 1.94 23.70
C TYR A 173 -21.24 1.14 24.96
N LEU A 174 -19.94 1.10 25.28
CA LEU A 174 -19.46 0.51 26.54
C LEU A 174 -19.53 1.56 27.63
N GLU A 175 -20.34 1.28 28.69
CA GLU A 175 -20.38 2.12 29.87
C GLU A 175 -19.10 1.92 30.70
N GLY A 176 -18.23 2.94 30.68
CA GLY A 176 -17.04 3.06 31.53
C GLY A 176 -17.38 3.54 32.93
N LYS A 177 -16.34 3.94 33.72
CA LYS A 177 -16.51 4.42 35.07
C LYS A 177 -17.23 5.77 35.12
N ASP A 178 -16.97 6.65 34.18
CA ASP A 178 -17.48 8.05 34.18
C ASP A 178 -17.98 8.49 32.78
N THR A 179 -17.80 7.69 31.72
CA THR A 179 -18.16 8.02 30.34
C THR A 179 -18.51 6.77 29.55
N SER A 180 -19.45 6.91 28.62
CA SER A 180 -19.67 5.88 27.58
C SER A 180 -18.65 6.03 26.47
N ILE A 181 -18.04 4.93 26.09
CA ILE A 181 -17.02 4.86 25.04
C ILE A 181 -17.57 4.07 23.86
N GLY A 182 -17.43 4.61 22.66
CA GLY A 182 -17.75 3.86 21.44
C GLY A 182 -16.74 2.73 21.24
N VAL A 183 -17.23 1.52 21.08
CA VAL A 183 -16.43 0.31 20.84
C VAL A 183 -17.04 -0.49 19.69
N SER A 184 -16.20 -1.20 18.95
CA SER A 184 -16.70 -2.19 18.01
C SER A 184 -17.00 -3.49 18.76
N ASN A 185 -18.21 -4.00 18.63
CA ASN A 185 -18.62 -5.28 19.18
C ASN A 185 -18.60 -6.34 18.08
N ALA A 186 -17.93 -7.47 18.35
CA ALA A 186 -18.04 -8.66 17.53
C ALA A 186 -18.71 -9.77 18.34
N THR A 187 -19.84 -10.21 17.83
CA THR A 187 -20.57 -11.36 18.37
C THR A 187 -19.96 -12.63 17.77
N VAL A 188 -19.45 -13.53 18.59
CA VAL A 188 -18.60 -14.63 18.14
C VAL A 188 -19.01 -15.97 18.70
N SER A 189 -18.81 -17.04 17.92
CA SER A 189 -18.98 -18.42 18.40
C SER A 189 -17.93 -18.74 19.49
N ALA A 190 -18.29 -19.63 20.42
CA ALA A 190 -17.42 -19.98 21.53
C ALA A 190 -16.05 -20.54 21.12
N ASN A 191 -15.99 -21.24 19.99
CA ASN A 191 -14.78 -21.88 19.47
C ASN A 191 -13.88 -20.94 18.64
N LEU A 192 -14.26 -19.66 18.44
CA LEU A 192 -13.51 -18.74 17.58
C LEU A 192 -12.03 -18.61 18.00
N PHE A 193 -11.78 -18.30 19.28
CA PHE A 193 -10.41 -18.08 19.75
C PHE A 193 -9.57 -19.36 19.74
N ALA A 194 -10.18 -20.51 19.97
CA ALA A 194 -9.54 -21.81 19.78
C ALA A 194 -9.17 -22.05 18.31
N THR A 195 -10.06 -21.71 17.37
CA THR A 195 -9.83 -21.78 15.93
C THR A 195 -8.70 -20.84 15.50
N LEU A 196 -8.64 -19.62 16.05
CA LEU A 196 -7.54 -18.69 15.82
C LEU A 196 -6.23 -19.11 16.50
N GLY A 197 -6.29 -20.04 17.47
CA GLY A 197 -5.14 -20.46 18.25
C GLY A 197 -4.67 -19.40 19.25
N VAL A 198 -5.58 -18.59 19.77
CA VAL A 198 -5.32 -17.48 20.70
C VAL A 198 -5.92 -17.80 22.06
N GLN A 199 -5.17 -17.55 23.12
CA GLN A 199 -5.63 -17.67 24.51
C GLN A 199 -5.75 -16.30 25.14
N ALA A 200 -6.62 -16.14 26.14
CA ALA A 200 -6.71 -14.92 26.92
C ALA A 200 -5.39 -14.65 27.68
N ALA A 201 -4.97 -13.40 27.75
CA ALA A 201 -3.82 -12.99 28.57
C ALA A 201 -4.16 -12.98 30.07
N MET A 202 -5.42 -12.70 30.40
CA MET A 202 -5.96 -12.78 31.74
C MET A 202 -7.34 -13.45 31.68
N GLY A 203 -7.65 -14.31 32.64
CA GLY A 203 -8.92 -15.03 32.66
C GLY A 203 -8.99 -16.17 31.65
N ARG A 204 -10.14 -16.30 30.96
CA ARG A 204 -10.41 -17.36 29.98
C ARG A 204 -11.21 -16.83 28.79
N THR A 205 -11.28 -17.62 27.73
CA THR A 205 -12.21 -17.43 26.60
C THR A 205 -13.56 -18.11 26.88
N PHE A 206 -14.51 -17.97 25.96
CA PHE A 206 -15.83 -18.60 26.05
C PHE A 206 -15.75 -20.13 26.10
N LEU A 207 -16.65 -20.75 26.85
CA LEU A 207 -16.75 -22.19 26.95
C LEU A 207 -17.71 -22.72 25.88
N GLU A 208 -17.25 -23.69 25.12
CA GLU A 208 -18.03 -24.32 24.06
C GLU A 208 -19.03 -25.31 24.60
N GLY A 209 -20.29 -25.20 24.18
CA GLY A 209 -21.42 -26.10 24.52
C GLY A 209 -21.69 -27.13 23.43
N GLY A 210 -20.98 -27.06 22.29
CA GLY A 210 -21.19 -27.92 21.13
C GLY A 210 -21.54 -27.09 19.87
N ASN A 211 -21.05 -27.49 18.70
CA ASN A 211 -21.26 -26.80 17.42
C ASN A 211 -20.93 -25.29 17.46
N GLY A 212 -19.90 -24.91 18.19
CA GLY A 212 -19.53 -23.51 18.37
C GLY A 212 -20.47 -22.67 19.26
N ALA A 213 -21.60 -23.26 19.72
CA ALA A 213 -22.51 -22.58 20.64
C ALA A 213 -21.85 -22.37 22.01
N VAL A 214 -22.17 -21.26 22.65
CA VAL A 214 -21.68 -20.95 23.98
C VAL A 214 -22.47 -21.70 25.04
N ARG A 215 -21.86 -22.05 26.16
CA ARG A 215 -22.56 -22.62 27.29
C ARG A 215 -23.49 -21.58 27.94
N PRO A 216 -24.67 -22.00 28.49
CA PRO A 216 -25.61 -21.05 29.08
C PRO A 216 -25.00 -20.15 30.18
N GLU A 217 -23.99 -20.64 30.91
CA GLU A 217 -23.27 -19.90 31.94
C GLU A 217 -22.46 -18.72 31.42
N ASP A 218 -22.10 -18.75 30.14
CA ASP A 218 -21.35 -17.69 29.48
C ASP A 218 -22.23 -16.76 28.62
N ALA A 219 -23.53 -16.92 28.62
CA ALA A 219 -24.47 -16.15 27.79
C ALA A 219 -24.38 -14.64 27.98
N HIS A 220 -24.06 -14.17 29.19
CA HIS A 220 -23.88 -12.75 29.52
C HIS A 220 -22.45 -12.45 29.98
N THR A 221 -21.49 -12.91 29.21
CA THR A 221 -20.07 -12.65 29.48
C THR A 221 -19.42 -11.88 28.33
N ILE A 222 -18.30 -11.20 28.60
CA ILE A 222 -17.60 -10.38 27.64
C ILE A 222 -16.09 -10.57 27.74
N LEU A 223 -15.43 -10.49 26.59
CA LEU A 223 -13.98 -10.41 26.49
C LEU A 223 -13.59 -8.99 26.08
N LEU A 224 -12.56 -8.46 26.69
CA LEU A 224 -12.02 -7.12 26.40
C LEU A 224 -10.72 -7.23 25.60
N SER A 225 -10.51 -6.34 24.66
CA SER A 225 -9.16 -6.14 24.09
C SER A 225 -8.22 -5.49 25.09
N ASP A 226 -6.90 -5.70 24.95
CA ASP A 226 -5.88 -5.03 25.77
C ASP A 226 -6.03 -3.51 25.72
N ALA A 227 -6.43 -2.96 24.56
CA ALA A 227 -6.63 -1.54 24.37
C ALA A 227 -7.77 -1.00 25.23
N ILE A 228 -8.93 -1.67 25.26
CA ILE A 228 -10.06 -1.27 26.10
C ILE A 228 -9.72 -1.41 27.59
N TRP A 229 -9.12 -2.52 27.97
CA TRP A 229 -8.72 -2.73 29.37
C TRP A 229 -7.79 -1.62 29.87
N ARG A 230 -6.83 -1.16 29.04
CA ARG A 230 -5.93 -0.08 29.43
C ARG A 230 -6.58 1.30 29.39
N ASN A 231 -7.31 1.60 28.33
CA ASN A 231 -7.81 2.95 28.08
C ASN A 231 -9.10 3.25 28.86
N ALA A 232 -10.05 2.29 28.92
CA ALA A 232 -11.33 2.47 29.58
C ALA A 232 -11.30 2.09 31.07
N PHE A 233 -10.45 1.11 31.44
CA PHE A 233 -10.40 0.57 32.80
C PHE A 233 -9.02 0.74 33.46
N ALA A 234 -8.14 1.62 32.94
CA ALA A 234 -6.83 1.96 33.49
C ALA A 234 -5.95 0.75 33.83
N ALA A 235 -6.08 -0.34 33.07
CA ALA A 235 -5.38 -1.62 33.27
C ALA A 235 -5.63 -2.24 34.68
N ASP A 236 -6.84 -2.10 35.19
CA ASP A 236 -7.23 -2.65 36.50
C ASP A 236 -7.03 -4.18 36.56
N PRO A 237 -6.14 -4.69 37.43
CA PRO A 237 -5.93 -6.16 37.56
C PRO A 237 -7.15 -6.92 38.08
N GLN A 238 -8.10 -6.23 38.74
CA GLN A 238 -9.30 -6.81 39.29
C GLN A 238 -10.51 -6.72 38.32
N ILE A 239 -10.28 -6.53 37.04
CA ILE A 239 -11.34 -6.39 36.03
C ILE A 239 -12.15 -7.68 35.83
N LEU A 240 -11.55 -8.85 36.09
CA LEU A 240 -12.24 -10.14 35.97
C LEU A 240 -13.36 -10.27 36.98
N GLY A 241 -14.54 -10.72 36.52
CA GLY A 241 -15.76 -10.83 37.31
C GLY A 241 -16.53 -9.51 37.47
N ARG A 242 -16.01 -8.39 36.98
CA ARG A 242 -16.70 -7.10 37.03
C ARG A 242 -17.81 -7.06 35.99
N MET A 243 -18.97 -6.52 36.35
CA MET A 243 -20.06 -6.24 35.42
C MET A 243 -19.78 -4.91 34.68
N VAL A 244 -19.95 -4.97 33.36
CA VAL A 244 -19.90 -3.81 32.44
C VAL A 244 -21.18 -3.85 31.60
N LYS A 245 -21.59 -2.71 31.06
CA LYS A 245 -22.74 -2.67 30.16
C LYS A 245 -22.29 -2.29 28.76
N VAL A 246 -22.80 -3.03 27.79
CA VAL A 246 -22.67 -2.72 26.37
C VAL A 246 -24.09 -2.54 25.83
N ASP A 247 -24.37 -1.37 25.25
CA ASP A 247 -25.72 -1.00 24.76
C ASP A 247 -26.84 -1.24 25.79
N GLY A 248 -26.55 -0.95 27.07
CA GLY A 248 -27.52 -1.13 28.16
C GLY A 248 -27.63 -2.53 28.71
N GLU A 249 -27.12 -3.56 28.03
CA GLU A 249 -27.08 -4.94 28.51
C GLU A 249 -25.87 -5.20 29.41
N ALA A 250 -26.06 -5.92 30.48
CA ALA A 250 -25.03 -6.20 31.47
C ALA A 250 -24.27 -7.48 31.13
N TYR A 251 -22.95 -7.39 31.08
CA TYR A 251 -22.04 -8.49 30.81
C TYR A 251 -20.98 -8.61 31.93
N THR A 252 -20.59 -9.83 32.24
CA THR A 252 -19.49 -10.10 33.18
C THR A 252 -18.18 -10.28 32.43
N VAL A 253 -17.14 -9.52 32.77
CA VAL A 253 -15.82 -9.66 32.17
C VAL A 253 -15.18 -10.97 32.58
N ILE A 254 -14.93 -11.89 31.63
CA ILE A 254 -14.30 -13.20 31.89
C ILE A 254 -12.85 -13.28 31.43
N GLY A 255 -12.41 -12.36 30.58
CA GLY A 255 -11.04 -12.36 30.11
C GLY A 255 -10.62 -11.08 29.40
N VAL A 256 -9.31 -10.89 29.31
CA VAL A 256 -8.66 -9.84 28.54
C VAL A 256 -7.76 -10.50 27.52
N MET A 257 -7.90 -10.11 26.25
CA MET A 257 -7.13 -10.69 25.16
C MET A 257 -5.71 -10.11 25.09
N PRO A 258 -4.74 -10.85 24.55
CA PRO A 258 -3.37 -10.39 24.45
C PRO A 258 -3.21 -9.12 23.59
N ARG A 259 -2.19 -8.33 23.87
CA ARG A 259 -1.87 -7.15 23.07
C ARG A 259 -1.63 -7.51 21.61
N GLY A 260 -2.23 -6.75 20.70
CA GLY A 260 -2.12 -6.93 19.24
C GLY A 260 -3.03 -8.00 18.65
N VAL A 261 -3.86 -8.66 19.46
CA VAL A 261 -4.94 -9.49 18.95
C VAL A 261 -6.14 -8.60 18.63
N ALA A 262 -6.54 -8.61 17.38
CA ALA A 262 -7.75 -7.98 16.85
C ALA A 262 -8.44 -9.00 15.94
N PHE A 263 -9.74 -9.15 16.06
CA PHE A 263 -10.57 -9.97 15.18
C PHE A 263 -12.02 -9.47 15.23
N PRO A 264 -12.69 -9.24 14.11
CA PRO A 264 -12.12 -9.22 12.75
C PRO A 264 -11.09 -8.08 12.56
N LEU A 265 -10.11 -8.29 11.67
CA LEU A 265 -9.05 -7.32 11.39
C LEU A 265 -9.53 -6.09 10.59
N THR A 266 -10.74 -6.16 10.04
CA THR A 266 -11.38 -5.08 9.30
C THR A 266 -11.88 -3.95 10.18
N LEU A 267 -11.96 -4.18 11.51
CA LEU A 267 -12.44 -3.19 12.47
C LEU A 267 -11.27 -2.34 13.02
N ALA A 268 -11.42 -1.02 12.89
CA ALA A 268 -10.40 -0.04 13.27
C ALA A 268 -10.43 0.37 14.75
N HIS A 269 -11.52 0.09 15.46
CA HIS A 269 -11.78 0.59 16.82
C HIS A 269 -11.42 -0.44 17.90
N PRO A 270 -11.27 0.00 19.17
CA PRO A 270 -11.10 -0.93 20.29
C PRO A 270 -12.22 -1.95 20.34
N LEU A 271 -11.88 -3.22 20.47
CA LEU A 271 -12.79 -4.34 20.31
C LEU A 271 -13.24 -4.93 21.65
N VAL A 272 -14.52 -5.26 21.71
CA VAL A 272 -15.09 -6.21 22.69
C VAL A 272 -15.66 -7.41 21.94
N TRP A 273 -15.71 -8.54 22.60
CA TRP A 273 -16.33 -9.77 22.04
C TRP A 273 -17.37 -10.28 23.01
N VAL A 274 -18.57 -10.49 22.48
CA VAL A 274 -19.68 -11.11 23.21
C VAL A 274 -20.00 -12.47 22.57
N PRO A 275 -20.55 -13.42 23.33
CA PRO A 275 -20.83 -14.73 22.81
C PRO A 275 -22.07 -14.72 21.91
N MET A 276 -22.00 -15.46 20.80
CA MET A 276 -23.13 -15.72 19.91
C MET A 276 -24.12 -16.68 20.57
N ILE A 277 -25.35 -16.23 20.74
CA ILE A 277 -26.46 -17.05 21.24
C ILE A 277 -27.47 -17.25 20.11
N PRO A 278 -27.57 -18.47 19.53
CA PRO A 278 -28.52 -18.71 18.43
C PRO A 278 -29.96 -18.42 18.83
N SER A 279 -30.60 -17.54 18.08
CA SER A 279 -31.98 -17.13 18.26
C SER A 279 -32.97 -18.21 17.75
N SER A 280 -34.26 -18.00 17.95
CA SER A 280 -35.29 -18.87 17.35
C SER A 280 -35.30 -18.80 15.82
N ALA A 281 -34.92 -17.65 15.25
CA ALA A 281 -34.80 -17.46 13.80
C ALA A 281 -33.66 -18.30 13.20
N ASP A 282 -32.55 -18.48 13.92
CA ASP A 282 -31.40 -19.29 13.48
C ASP A 282 -31.74 -20.79 13.37
N LYS A 283 -32.85 -21.24 14.02
CA LYS A 283 -33.29 -22.64 14.04
C LYS A 283 -34.27 -22.98 12.92
N VAL A 284 -34.54 -22.01 12.01
CA VAL A 284 -35.49 -22.21 10.91
C VAL A 284 -34.71 -22.19 9.59
N ARG A 285 -34.90 -23.20 8.73
CA ARG A 285 -34.30 -23.27 7.40
C ARG A 285 -35.06 -22.43 6.38
N THR A 286 -35.18 -21.13 6.63
CA THR A 286 -35.70 -20.17 5.65
C THR A 286 -34.66 -19.07 5.48
N ARG A 287 -34.07 -18.96 4.28
CA ARG A 287 -32.97 -18.05 4.02
C ARG A 287 -33.30 -16.56 4.24
N HIS A 288 -34.52 -16.17 4.04
CA HIS A 288 -34.94 -14.78 4.17
C HIS A 288 -35.18 -14.32 5.63
N GLU A 289 -35.27 -15.25 6.57
CA GLU A 289 -35.58 -14.95 7.97
C GLU A 289 -34.44 -15.34 8.93
N THR A 290 -33.40 -16.03 8.43
CA THR A 290 -32.23 -16.41 9.24
C THR A 290 -31.16 -15.34 9.22
N PRO A 291 -30.59 -14.99 10.37
CA PRO A 291 -29.35 -14.23 10.42
C PRO A 291 -28.24 -14.92 9.63
N HIS A 292 -27.37 -14.11 9.01
CA HIS A 292 -26.25 -14.56 8.22
C HIS A 292 -24.94 -14.21 8.91
N TYR A 293 -24.05 -15.19 9.04
CA TYR A 293 -22.81 -15.08 9.78
C TYR A 293 -21.61 -15.23 8.86
N GLU A 294 -20.56 -14.45 9.13
CA GLU A 294 -19.25 -14.69 8.55
C GLU A 294 -18.63 -15.95 9.15
N THR A 295 -17.92 -16.73 8.35
CA THR A 295 -17.41 -18.02 8.79
C THR A 295 -15.92 -18.15 8.52
N ILE A 296 -15.17 -18.48 9.57
CA ILE A 296 -13.74 -18.78 9.51
C ILE A 296 -13.48 -20.20 10.00
N ALA A 297 -12.53 -20.88 9.37
CA ALA A 297 -12.16 -22.24 9.74
C ALA A 297 -10.65 -22.45 9.65
N ARG A 298 -10.17 -23.55 10.20
CA ARG A 298 -8.78 -23.98 10.07
C ARG A 298 -8.70 -25.22 9.19
N LEU A 299 -7.77 -25.24 8.23
CA LEU A 299 -7.48 -26.45 7.45
C LEU A 299 -6.94 -27.56 8.36
N ALA A 300 -7.43 -28.77 8.17
CA ALA A 300 -6.87 -29.96 8.80
C ALA A 300 -5.44 -30.20 8.33
N SER A 301 -4.63 -30.86 9.15
CA SER A 301 -3.24 -31.16 8.84
C SER A 301 -3.09 -31.88 7.49
N GLY A 302 -2.37 -31.25 6.56
CA GLY A 302 -2.16 -31.79 5.21
C GLY A 302 -3.29 -31.53 4.21
N ALA A 303 -4.39 -30.87 4.59
CA ALA A 303 -5.45 -30.49 3.67
C ALA A 303 -5.04 -29.26 2.84
N SER A 304 -5.40 -29.24 1.56
CA SER A 304 -5.26 -28.06 0.70
C SER A 304 -6.57 -27.27 0.63
N VAL A 305 -6.47 -25.95 0.35
CA VAL A 305 -7.65 -25.10 0.15
C VAL A 305 -8.59 -25.67 -0.93
N ALA A 306 -8.02 -26.15 -2.04
CA ALA A 306 -8.79 -26.72 -3.15
C ALA A 306 -9.56 -27.99 -2.72
N ALA A 307 -8.92 -28.86 -1.93
CA ALA A 307 -9.57 -30.08 -1.43
C ALA A 307 -10.66 -29.76 -0.39
N ALA A 308 -10.45 -28.74 0.46
CA ALA A 308 -11.48 -28.27 1.39
C ALA A 308 -12.65 -27.62 0.64
N ALA A 309 -12.38 -26.81 -0.40
CA ALA A 309 -13.42 -26.20 -1.22
C ALA A 309 -14.29 -27.26 -1.92
N HIS A 310 -13.69 -28.34 -2.43
CA HIS A 310 -14.43 -29.43 -3.06
C HIS A 310 -15.35 -30.14 -2.05
N GLU A 311 -14.81 -30.51 -0.88
CA GLU A 311 -15.61 -31.14 0.19
C GLU A 311 -16.75 -30.23 0.64
N MET A 312 -16.48 -28.96 0.85
CA MET A 312 -17.51 -28.00 1.27
C MET A 312 -18.60 -27.83 0.21
N GLN A 313 -18.23 -27.84 -1.08
CA GLN A 313 -19.19 -27.77 -2.17
C GLN A 313 -20.12 -28.99 -2.20
N GLU A 314 -19.59 -30.18 -1.97
CA GLU A 314 -20.40 -31.43 -1.89
C GLU A 314 -21.37 -31.38 -0.71
N ILE A 315 -20.90 -30.97 0.48
CA ILE A 315 -21.74 -30.82 1.66
C ILE A 315 -22.84 -29.78 1.39
N GLN A 316 -22.51 -28.65 0.76
CA GLN A 316 -23.48 -27.59 0.50
C GLN A 316 -24.57 -28.00 -0.49
N TRP A 317 -24.28 -28.82 -1.50
CA TRP A 317 -25.31 -29.35 -2.38
C TRP A 317 -26.33 -30.24 -1.62
N ASP A 318 -25.84 -31.05 -0.70
CA ASP A 318 -26.72 -31.87 0.13
C ASP A 318 -27.55 -31.01 1.12
N VAL A 319 -26.97 -29.97 1.67
CA VAL A 319 -27.64 -28.99 2.54
C VAL A 319 -28.71 -28.21 1.75
N ALA A 320 -28.35 -27.70 0.56
CA ALA A 320 -29.28 -27.00 -0.31
C ALA A 320 -30.51 -27.86 -0.69
N ALA A 321 -30.35 -29.17 -0.87
CA ALA A 321 -31.43 -30.08 -1.16
C ALA A 321 -32.47 -30.21 -0.02
N GLN A 322 -32.08 -29.81 1.20
CA GLN A 322 -32.97 -29.83 2.37
C GLN A 322 -33.88 -28.60 2.49
N TYR A 323 -33.57 -27.53 1.76
CA TYR A 323 -34.44 -26.36 1.70
C TYR A 323 -35.74 -26.70 0.97
N THR A 324 -36.84 -26.35 1.57
CA THR A 324 -38.19 -26.63 1.01
C THR A 324 -38.54 -25.68 -0.12
N ASP A 325 -38.00 -24.49 -0.07
CA ASP A 325 -38.19 -23.45 -1.06
C ASP A 325 -37.20 -23.61 -2.24
N GLN A 326 -37.73 -23.65 -3.46
CA GLN A 326 -36.93 -23.86 -4.66
C GLN A 326 -36.03 -22.64 -4.95
N ASP A 327 -36.44 -21.44 -4.51
CA ASP A 327 -35.64 -20.25 -4.62
C ASP A 327 -34.37 -20.30 -3.76
N ASN A 328 -34.49 -20.79 -2.53
CA ASN A 328 -33.34 -20.96 -1.67
C ASN A 328 -32.36 -22.01 -2.21
N ARG A 329 -32.86 -23.09 -2.83
CA ARG A 329 -32.01 -24.06 -3.55
C ARG A 329 -31.31 -23.46 -4.74
N ASP A 330 -32.00 -22.57 -5.43
CA ASP A 330 -31.50 -21.93 -6.63
C ASP A 330 -30.52 -20.76 -6.36
N HIS A 331 -30.56 -20.14 -5.18
CA HIS A 331 -29.67 -19.01 -4.81
C HIS A 331 -28.30 -19.45 -4.32
N ILE A 332 -28.18 -20.65 -3.72
CA ILE A 332 -26.89 -21.19 -3.28
C ILE A 332 -26.26 -21.94 -4.45
N SER A 333 -25.47 -21.27 -5.26
CA SER A 333 -24.84 -21.94 -6.42
C SER A 333 -23.49 -22.55 -6.09
N SER A 334 -22.72 -21.95 -5.21
CA SER A 334 -21.38 -22.47 -4.88
C SER A 334 -20.87 -21.97 -3.51
N ILE A 335 -19.87 -22.69 -3.00
CA ILE A 335 -19.10 -22.31 -1.82
C ILE A 335 -17.70 -21.92 -2.28
N ARG A 336 -17.23 -20.77 -1.83
CA ARG A 336 -15.85 -20.34 -1.98
C ARG A 336 -15.10 -20.51 -0.67
N VAL A 337 -13.97 -21.22 -0.72
CA VAL A 337 -13.02 -21.31 0.40
C VAL A 337 -11.77 -20.58 -0.01
N THR A 338 -11.42 -19.52 0.70
CA THR A 338 -10.25 -18.68 0.45
C THR A 338 -9.39 -18.61 1.70
N ARG A 339 -8.07 -18.39 1.55
CA ARG A 339 -7.24 -18.11 2.72
C ARG A 339 -7.69 -16.82 3.36
N TYR A 340 -7.76 -16.78 4.68
CA TYR A 340 -8.20 -15.60 5.41
C TYR A 340 -7.30 -14.37 5.13
N GLU A 341 -5.99 -14.59 4.94
CA GLU A 341 -5.06 -13.53 4.57
C GLU A 341 -5.38 -12.88 3.20
N ASP A 342 -5.93 -13.66 2.25
CA ASP A 342 -6.28 -13.16 0.92
C ASP A 342 -7.62 -12.37 0.92
N THR A 343 -8.44 -12.48 1.96
CA THR A 343 -9.72 -11.76 2.09
C THR A 343 -9.57 -10.37 2.71
N LEU A 344 -8.44 -10.11 3.37
CA LEU A 344 -8.18 -8.84 4.06
C LEU A 344 -7.77 -7.71 3.12
N VAL A 345 -7.30 -8.03 1.93
CA VAL A 345 -6.80 -7.05 0.97
C VAL A 345 -7.44 -7.31 -0.39
N ASP A 346 -8.18 -6.34 -0.87
CA ASP A 346 -8.79 -6.40 -2.19
C ASP A 346 -7.74 -6.63 -3.30
N ASP A 347 -8.12 -7.41 -4.30
CA ASP A 347 -7.29 -7.68 -5.47
C ASP A 347 -6.81 -6.40 -6.19
N SER A 348 -7.63 -5.35 -6.19
CA SER A 348 -7.30 -4.04 -6.75
C SER A 348 -6.17 -3.36 -5.96
N VAL A 349 -6.24 -3.39 -4.63
CA VAL A 349 -5.21 -2.86 -3.72
C VAL A 349 -3.91 -3.64 -3.88
N ARG A 350 -3.98 -4.98 -3.92
CA ARG A 350 -2.82 -5.85 -4.14
C ARG A 350 -2.10 -5.53 -5.46
N LYS A 351 -2.85 -5.40 -6.56
CA LYS A 351 -2.31 -5.04 -7.88
C LYS A 351 -1.69 -3.65 -7.85
N SER A 352 -2.32 -2.69 -7.19
CA SER A 352 -1.83 -1.32 -7.01
C SER A 352 -0.49 -1.29 -6.28
N LEU A 353 -0.38 -1.98 -5.14
CA LEU A 353 0.84 -2.05 -4.35
C LEU A 353 1.98 -2.75 -5.10
N LEU A 354 1.69 -3.81 -5.87
CA LEU A 354 2.69 -4.47 -6.71
C LEU A 354 3.17 -3.57 -7.85
N ALA A 355 2.28 -2.81 -8.50
CA ALA A 355 2.64 -1.86 -9.54
C ALA A 355 3.51 -0.72 -8.99
N LEU A 356 3.15 -0.15 -7.83
CA LEU A 356 3.95 0.87 -7.15
C LEU A 356 5.31 0.33 -6.67
N GLY A 357 5.33 -0.91 -6.17
CA GLY A 357 6.58 -1.61 -5.84
C GLY A 357 7.50 -1.79 -7.04
N GLY A 358 6.93 -2.17 -8.19
CA GLY A 358 7.64 -2.24 -9.47
C GLY A 358 8.20 -0.87 -9.90
N ALA A 359 7.41 0.19 -9.77
CA ALA A 359 7.86 1.56 -10.06
C ALA A 359 9.02 2.01 -9.16
N ALA A 360 8.94 1.73 -7.87
CA ALA A 360 10.03 2.01 -6.92
C ALA A 360 11.31 1.21 -7.23
N ALA A 361 11.17 -0.05 -7.64
CA ALA A 361 12.29 -0.88 -8.08
C ALA A 361 12.95 -0.34 -9.36
N VAL A 362 12.16 0.15 -10.33
CA VAL A 362 12.68 0.81 -11.54
C VAL A 362 13.42 2.10 -11.17
N LEU A 363 12.89 2.92 -10.27
CA LEU A 363 13.56 4.13 -9.80
C LEU A 363 14.89 3.80 -9.11
N TRP A 364 14.93 2.76 -8.27
CA TRP A 364 16.17 2.27 -7.66
C TRP A 364 17.18 1.79 -8.70
N LEU A 365 16.74 1.09 -9.75
CA LEU A 365 17.61 0.67 -10.86
C LEU A 365 18.18 1.87 -11.63
N ILE A 366 17.37 2.91 -11.90
CA ILE A 366 17.82 4.18 -12.51
C ILE A 366 18.94 4.80 -11.65
N ALA A 367 18.74 4.85 -10.33
CA ALA A 367 19.75 5.36 -9.41
C ALA A 367 21.07 4.55 -9.47
N CYS A 368 20.98 3.21 -9.51
CA CYS A 368 22.14 2.33 -9.66
C CYS A 368 22.88 2.55 -10.99
N VAL A 369 22.13 2.69 -12.10
CA VAL A 369 22.69 2.96 -13.43
C VAL A 369 23.42 4.31 -13.46
N ASN A 370 22.82 5.33 -12.86
CA ASN A 370 23.45 6.66 -12.76
C ASN A 370 24.77 6.63 -11.98
N VAL A 371 24.77 5.97 -10.82
CA VAL A 371 26.00 5.88 -10.01
C VAL A 371 27.03 4.99 -10.70
N THR A 372 26.63 3.93 -11.41
CA THR A 372 27.52 3.14 -12.26
C THR A 372 28.21 4.01 -13.31
N SER A 373 27.46 4.86 -14.00
CA SER A 373 27.96 5.78 -15.02
C SER A 373 28.95 6.79 -14.42
N LEU A 374 28.66 7.32 -13.22
CA LEU A 374 29.52 8.23 -12.48
C LEU A 374 30.82 7.55 -12.00
N LEU A 375 30.73 6.33 -11.45
CA LEU A 375 31.91 5.55 -11.02
C LEU A 375 32.78 5.14 -12.20
N LEU A 376 32.17 4.78 -13.33
CA LEU A 376 32.92 4.45 -14.56
C LEU A 376 33.64 5.70 -15.11
N ALA A 377 33.02 6.88 -15.06
CA ALA A 377 33.67 8.14 -15.43
C ALA A 377 34.89 8.44 -14.54
N ARG A 378 34.74 8.26 -13.23
CA ARG A 378 35.81 8.48 -12.25
C ARG A 378 36.95 7.46 -12.40
N ALA A 379 36.61 6.18 -12.61
CA ALA A 379 37.60 5.11 -12.79
C ALA A 379 38.49 5.37 -14.00
N THR A 380 37.95 5.88 -15.11
CA THR A 380 38.72 6.26 -16.30
C THR A 380 39.60 7.49 -16.06
N ALA A 381 39.17 8.47 -15.29
CA ALA A 381 40.02 9.63 -14.92
C ALA A 381 41.22 9.20 -14.06
N ARG A 382 41.15 8.07 -13.38
CA ARG A 382 42.20 7.51 -12.50
C ARG A 382 43.00 6.36 -13.13
N GLN A 383 42.86 6.11 -14.43
CA GLN A 383 43.52 4.98 -15.11
C GLN A 383 45.07 5.03 -14.94
N ARG A 384 45.68 6.21 -14.99
CA ARG A 384 47.13 6.39 -14.82
C ARG A 384 47.57 5.98 -13.39
N GLU A 385 46.84 6.41 -12.37
CA GLU A 385 47.12 6.02 -10.96
C GLU A 385 47.05 4.49 -10.77
N ILE A 386 46.04 3.86 -11.37
CA ILE A 386 45.80 2.41 -11.26
C ILE A 386 46.87 1.66 -12.08
N ALA A 387 47.26 2.13 -13.25
CA ALA A 387 48.32 1.53 -14.05
C ALA A 387 49.67 1.57 -13.32
N VAL A 388 50.02 2.69 -12.65
CA VAL A 388 51.22 2.78 -11.81
C VAL A 388 51.19 1.77 -10.68
N ARG A 389 50.04 1.58 -10.00
CA ARG A 389 49.91 0.55 -8.94
C ARG A 389 50.04 -0.87 -9.48
N GLY A 390 49.47 -1.14 -10.66
CA GLY A 390 49.65 -2.42 -11.34
C GLY A 390 51.09 -2.67 -11.75
N ALA A 391 51.84 -1.69 -12.21
CA ALA A 391 53.25 -1.77 -12.53
C ALA A 391 54.14 -1.99 -11.28
N LEU A 392 53.69 -1.50 -10.12
CA LEU A 392 54.32 -1.73 -8.80
C LEU A 392 53.94 -3.07 -8.14
N GLY A 393 53.23 -3.96 -8.86
CA GLY A 393 52.92 -5.31 -8.41
C GLY A 393 51.56 -5.50 -7.73
N ALA A 394 50.64 -4.51 -7.75
CA ALA A 394 49.31 -4.70 -7.22
C ALA A 394 48.51 -5.71 -8.06
N SER A 395 47.99 -6.79 -7.43
CA SER A 395 47.15 -7.77 -8.10
C SER A 395 45.84 -7.19 -8.56
N ARG A 396 45.26 -7.73 -9.66
CA ARG A 396 43.94 -7.34 -10.19
C ARG A 396 42.83 -7.46 -9.14
N GLY A 397 42.87 -8.53 -8.34
CA GLY A 397 41.91 -8.76 -7.25
C GLY A 397 41.95 -7.63 -6.20
N ARG A 398 43.11 -7.10 -5.90
CA ARG A 398 43.31 -5.99 -4.95
C ARG A 398 42.69 -4.70 -5.42
N ILE A 399 42.81 -4.40 -6.74
CA ILE A 399 42.22 -3.23 -7.35
C ILE A 399 40.68 -3.33 -7.35
N VAL A 400 40.17 -4.52 -7.69
CA VAL A 400 38.71 -4.81 -7.66
C VAL A 400 38.16 -4.67 -6.24
N GLN A 401 38.82 -5.26 -5.23
CA GLN A 401 38.43 -5.16 -3.82
C GLN A 401 38.33 -3.70 -3.35
N GLN A 402 39.31 -2.88 -3.69
CA GLN A 402 39.33 -1.46 -3.32
C GLN A 402 38.14 -0.70 -3.91
N LEU A 403 37.81 -0.92 -5.21
CA LEU A 403 36.69 -0.26 -5.87
C LEU A 403 35.34 -0.73 -5.32
N LEU A 404 35.24 -2.03 -4.96
CA LEU A 404 34.03 -2.56 -4.30
C LEU A 404 33.83 -1.93 -2.91
N ILE A 405 34.90 -1.73 -2.14
CA ILE A 405 34.83 -1.06 -0.83
C ILE A 405 34.44 0.40 -0.98
N GLU A 406 34.95 1.14 -2.00
CA GLU A 406 34.49 2.50 -2.31
C GLU A 406 32.98 2.53 -2.59
N GLY A 407 32.48 1.62 -3.41
CA GLY A 407 31.05 1.49 -3.72
C GLY A 407 30.20 1.11 -2.52
N LEU A 408 30.67 0.17 -1.69
CA LEU A 408 29.96 -0.25 -0.48
C LEU A 408 29.86 0.91 0.53
N MET A 409 30.91 1.67 0.74
CA MET A 409 30.87 2.84 1.62
C MET A 409 29.90 3.90 1.12
N LEU A 410 29.89 4.17 -0.19
CA LEU A 410 28.97 5.12 -0.79
C LEU A 410 27.51 4.64 -0.65
N SER A 411 27.24 3.37 -0.94
CA SER A 411 25.92 2.78 -0.82
C SER A 411 25.46 2.72 0.64
N SER A 412 26.34 2.43 1.59
CA SER A 412 26.02 2.44 3.03
C SER A 412 25.67 3.85 3.52
N ALA A 413 26.42 4.86 3.11
CA ALA A 413 26.09 6.24 3.44
C ALA A 413 24.75 6.68 2.80
N ALA A 414 24.50 6.30 1.55
CA ALA A 414 23.25 6.56 0.87
C ALA A 414 22.06 5.83 1.56
N SER A 415 22.28 4.63 2.08
CA SER A 415 21.26 3.86 2.81
C SER A 415 20.85 4.50 4.13
N LEU A 416 21.80 5.08 4.87
CA LEU A 416 21.50 5.83 6.09
C LEU A 416 20.63 7.08 5.81
N VAL A 417 20.92 7.79 4.73
CA VAL A 417 20.08 8.91 4.30
C VAL A 417 18.76 8.39 3.74
N GLY A 418 18.78 7.31 2.97
CA GLY A 418 17.62 6.68 2.35
C GLY A 418 16.58 6.22 3.37
N ILE A 419 16.99 5.60 4.49
CA ILE A 419 16.04 5.17 5.53
C ILE A 419 15.39 6.37 6.23
N VAL A 420 16.13 7.46 6.43
CA VAL A 420 15.57 8.71 7.00
C VAL A 420 14.54 9.30 6.04
N LEU A 421 14.87 9.39 4.75
CA LEU A 421 13.92 9.87 3.74
C LEU A 421 12.70 8.95 3.62
N ALA A 422 12.88 7.64 3.66
CA ALA A 422 11.77 6.68 3.64
C ALA A 422 10.84 6.88 4.83
N THR A 423 11.38 7.03 6.05
CA THR A 423 10.55 7.26 7.25
C THR A 423 9.83 8.60 7.22
N LEU A 424 10.45 9.65 6.69
CA LEU A 424 9.81 10.96 6.50
C LEU A 424 8.67 10.88 5.48
N THR A 425 8.91 10.19 4.35
CA THR A 425 7.87 9.96 3.32
C THR A 425 6.70 9.18 3.89
N LEU A 426 6.95 8.08 4.62
CA LEU A 426 5.89 7.28 5.23
C LEU A 426 5.05 8.10 6.21
N ARG A 427 5.68 8.91 7.06
CA ARG A 427 4.95 9.82 7.98
C ARG A 427 4.12 10.87 7.24
N ALA A 428 4.65 11.42 6.15
CA ALA A 428 3.91 12.41 5.36
C ALA A 428 2.67 11.82 4.67
N PHE A 429 2.68 10.51 4.40
CA PHE A 429 1.55 9.78 3.79
C PHE A 429 0.77 8.91 4.78
N GLU A 430 1.09 8.96 6.08
CA GLU A 430 0.50 8.10 7.12
C GLU A 430 -1.03 8.16 7.11
N HIS A 431 -1.60 9.35 7.12
CA HIS A 431 -3.06 9.54 7.08
C HIS A 431 -3.71 8.95 5.82
N GLY A 432 -3.13 9.17 4.65
CA GLY A 432 -3.65 8.59 3.41
C GLY A 432 -3.50 7.06 3.34
N LEU A 433 -2.44 6.51 3.93
CA LEU A 433 -2.24 5.06 4.00
C LEU A 433 -3.21 4.42 5.01
N GLU A 434 -3.49 5.10 6.12
CA GLU A 434 -4.45 4.67 7.12
C GLU A 434 -5.87 4.62 6.55
N THR A 435 -6.32 5.69 5.92
CA THR A 435 -7.68 5.79 5.37
C THR A 435 -7.93 4.86 4.18
N GLN A 436 -6.91 4.62 3.33
CA GLN A 436 -7.08 3.85 2.10
C GLN A 436 -6.76 2.36 2.24
N PHE A 437 -5.86 2.00 3.14
CA PHE A 437 -5.39 0.60 3.30
C PHE A 437 -5.67 0.02 4.69
N GLY A 438 -6.37 0.76 5.57
CA GLY A 438 -6.66 0.31 6.94
C GLY A 438 -5.40 0.06 7.78
N ILE A 439 -4.31 0.77 7.52
CA ILE A 439 -3.04 0.59 8.24
C ILE A 439 -3.05 1.42 9.51
N HIS A 440 -3.60 0.89 10.59
CA HIS A 440 -3.66 1.56 11.90
C HIS A 440 -2.39 1.41 12.76
N THR A 441 -1.26 1.03 12.17
CA THR A 441 0.00 0.82 12.90
C THR A 441 1.04 1.85 12.48
N VAL A 442 1.83 2.32 13.46
CA VAL A 442 2.99 3.19 13.19
C VAL A 442 3.89 2.51 12.16
N LEU A 443 4.04 3.14 10.99
CA LEU A 443 4.91 2.68 9.89
C LEU A 443 6.37 2.85 10.30
N ALA A 444 6.88 1.94 11.15
CA ALA A 444 8.26 1.94 11.58
C ALA A 444 9.05 0.81 10.89
N PRO A 445 10.32 1.06 10.52
CA PRO A 445 11.18 0.02 9.99
C PRO A 445 11.35 -1.13 10.99
N ASN A 446 10.89 -2.30 10.62
CA ASN A 446 11.09 -3.54 11.38
C ASN A 446 12.38 -4.26 10.94
N LEU A 447 12.72 -5.38 11.61
CA LEU A 447 13.93 -6.14 11.30
C LEU A 447 13.94 -6.64 9.83
N ARG A 448 12.78 -7.00 9.25
CA ARG A 448 12.68 -7.42 7.84
C ARG A 448 13.02 -6.28 6.89
N VAL A 449 12.51 -5.09 7.14
CA VAL A 449 12.82 -3.89 6.37
C VAL A 449 14.31 -3.57 6.45
N LEU A 450 14.93 -3.70 7.64
CA LEU A 450 16.38 -3.50 7.80
C LEU A 450 17.19 -4.56 7.03
N CYS A 451 16.77 -5.82 7.04
CA CYS A 451 17.41 -6.88 6.25
C CYS A 451 17.31 -6.61 4.73
N VAL A 452 16.15 -6.15 4.26
CA VAL A 452 15.96 -5.78 2.84
C VAL A 452 16.78 -4.54 2.49
N LEU A 453 16.84 -3.53 3.36
CA LEU A 453 17.70 -2.36 3.17
C LEU A 453 19.16 -2.78 3.05
N LEU A 454 19.64 -3.68 3.94
CA LEU A 454 21.00 -4.21 3.86
C LEU A 454 21.25 -4.95 2.54
N LEU A 455 20.31 -5.79 2.12
CA LEU A 455 20.38 -6.51 0.84
C LEU A 455 20.43 -5.53 -0.34
N LEU A 456 19.54 -4.54 -0.40
CA LEU A 456 19.54 -3.51 -1.43
C LEU A 456 20.83 -2.68 -1.42
N THR A 457 21.40 -2.40 -0.24
CA THR A 457 22.68 -1.71 -0.11
C THR A 457 23.82 -2.52 -0.74
N VAL A 458 23.88 -3.82 -0.45
CA VAL A 458 24.90 -4.71 -1.03
C VAL A 458 24.72 -4.85 -2.54
N ILE A 459 23.47 -5.05 -3.00
CA ILE A 459 23.17 -5.15 -4.44
C ILE A 459 23.52 -3.83 -5.15
N SER A 460 23.19 -2.68 -4.57
CA SER A 460 23.56 -1.37 -5.13
C SER A 460 25.06 -1.20 -5.23
N ALA A 461 25.80 -1.58 -4.19
CA ALA A 461 27.27 -1.54 -4.18
C ALA A 461 27.86 -2.43 -5.28
N LEU A 462 27.37 -3.64 -5.43
CA LEU A 462 27.82 -4.59 -6.45
C LEU A 462 27.44 -4.11 -7.86
N ALA A 463 26.18 -3.74 -8.08
CA ALA A 463 25.68 -3.28 -9.38
C ALA A 463 26.44 -2.05 -9.87
N SER A 464 26.72 -1.10 -8.98
CA SER A 464 27.42 0.14 -9.35
C SER A 464 28.92 -0.01 -9.49
N SER A 465 29.58 -0.97 -8.79
CA SER A 465 31.04 -1.03 -8.68
C SER A 465 31.69 -2.19 -9.42
N VAL A 466 30.97 -3.34 -9.60
CA VAL A 466 31.57 -4.54 -10.23
C VAL A 466 32.00 -4.26 -11.66
N TRP A 467 31.13 -3.61 -12.44
CA TRP A 467 31.43 -3.33 -13.84
C TRP A 467 32.60 -2.33 -14.03
N PRO A 468 32.62 -1.16 -13.35
CA PRO A 468 33.79 -0.29 -13.37
C PRO A 468 35.09 -0.97 -12.93
N ALA A 469 35.02 -1.80 -11.88
CA ALA A 469 36.17 -2.52 -11.37
C ALA A 469 36.73 -3.53 -12.39
N LEU A 470 35.86 -4.32 -13.03
CA LEU A 470 36.27 -5.25 -14.08
C LEU A 470 36.81 -4.56 -15.34
N ALA A 471 36.21 -3.42 -15.73
CA ALA A 471 36.66 -2.63 -16.87
C ALA A 471 38.09 -2.10 -16.67
N VAL A 472 38.42 -1.68 -15.47
CA VAL A 472 39.75 -1.19 -15.09
C VAL A 472 40.75 -2.35 -14.92
N ALA A 473 40.35 -3.44 -14.27
CA ALA A 473 41.24 -4.60 -14.04
C ALA A 473 41.66 -5.32 -15.34
N ARG A 474 40.84 -5.23 -16.40
CA ARG A 474 41.14 -5.80 -17.73
C ARG A 474 41.90 -4.85 -18.66
N ALA A 475 42.08 -3.57 -18.28
CA ALA A 475 42.80 -2.60 -19.11
C ALA A 475 44.28 -2.99 -19.24
N PRO A 476 44.88 -2.99 -20.44
CA PRO A 476 46.31 -3.27 -20.62
C PRO A 476 47.14 -2.14 -20.01
N ILE A 477 48.22 -2.50 -19.27
CA ILE A 477 49.05 -1.57 -18.48
C ILE A 477 49.97 -0.77 -19.40
N GLU A 478 50.48 -1.38 -20.47
CA GLU A 478 51.48 -0.80 -21.34
C GLU A 478 51.00 0.45 -22.10
N PRO A 479 49.79 0.49 -22.71
CA PRO A 479 49.30 1.71 -23.37
C PRO A 479 48.95 2.84 -22.39
N ALA A 480 48.61 2.52 -21.13
CA ALA A 480 48.27 3.51 -20.11
C ALA A 480 49.52 4.28 -19.59
N LEU A 481 50.70 3.70 -19.75
CA LEU A 481 51.99 4.29 -19.35
C LEU A 481 52.70 5.02 -20.50
N ARG A 482 52.42 4.68 -21.77
CA ARG A 482 52.96 5.38 -22.94
C ARG A 482 52.19 6.67 -23.25
N GLN A 483 52.84 7.80 -23.12
CA GLN A 483 52.31 9.10 -23.51
C GLN A 483 52.08 9.14 -25.03
N GLY A 484 50.84 9.32 -25.49
CA GLY A 484 50.57 9.87 -26.82
C GLY A 484 49.76 9.02 -27.83
N THR A 485 49.58 7.71 -27.66
CA THR A 485 48.98 6.86 -28.71
C THR A 485 47.78 6.00 -28.29
N ALA A 486 47.11 6.33 -27.17
CA ALA A 486 46.02 5.51 -26.62
C ALA A 486 44.67 5.80 -27.29
N GLN A 487 44.51 5.59 -28.59
CA GLN A 487 43.20 5.75 -29.28
C GLN A 487 42.66 4.53 -30.00
N SER A 488 43.20 3.35 -29.84
CA SER A 488 42.75 2.18 -30.64
C SER A 488 42.45 0.99 -29.75
N GLY A 489 41.20 0.74 -29.50
CA GLY A 489 40.64 -0.56 -29.06
C GLY A 489 39.80 -0.54 -27.78
N THR A 490 40.32 -0.12 -26.63
CA THR A 490 39.61 -0.20 -25.33
C THR A 490 38.56 0.90 -25.14
N GLY A 491 38.72 2.06 -25.77
CA GLY A 491 37.80 3.20 -25.69
C GLY A 491 36.40 2.93 -26.30
N ARG A 492 36.32 2.11 -27.34
CA ARG A 492 35.06 1.83 -28.09
C ARG A 492 34.08 0.99 -27.28
N THR A 493 34.57 -0.01 -26.56
CA THR A 493 33.72 -0.89 -25.72
C THR A 493 33.15 -0.14 -24.51
N GLN A 494 33.99 0.67 -23.84
CA GLN A 494 33.54 1.50 -22.71
C GLN A 494 32.54 2.57 -23.15
N HIS A 495 32.75 3.18 -24.34
CA HIS A 495 31.81 4.15 -24.89
C HIS A 495 30.45 3.53 -25.21
N ARG A 496 30.43 2.34 -25.83
CA ARG A 496 29.19 1.60 -26.13
C ARG A 496 28.42 1.23 -24.87
N LEU A 497 29.12 0.78 -23.81
CA LEU A 497 28.50 0.45 -22.54
C LEU A 497 27.84 1.66 -21.90
N ARG A 498 28.52 2.80 -21.81
CA ARG A 498 27.94 4.02 -21.25
C ARG A 498 26.73 4.51 -22.05
N ALA A 499 26.79 4.43 -23.36
CA ALA A 499 25.67 4.75 -24.24
C ALA A 499 24.49 3.80 -23.95
N ALA A 500 24.74 2.50 -23.75
CA ALA A 500 23.71 1.53 -23.39
C ALA A 500 23.08 1.80 -22.03
N LEU A 501 23.89 2.18 -21.01
CA LEU A 501 23.38 2.56 -19.68
C LEU A 501 22.47 3.79 -19.76
N VAL A 502 22.85 4.84 -20.52
CA VAL A 502 22.01 6.02 -20.70
C VAL A 502 20.75 5.72 -21.49
N VAL A 503 20.83 4.90 -22.53
CA VAL A 503 19.63 4.41 -23.27
C VAL A 503 18.68 3.67 -22.35
N ALA A 504 19.20 2.76 -21.50
CA ALA A 504 18.39 2.04 -20.52
C ALA A 504 17.76 2.99 -19.48
N GLU A 505 18.51 3.99 -19.01
CA GLU A 505 18.02 5.00 -18.08
C GLU A 505 16.88 5.83 -18.66
N ILE A 506 17.05 6.31 -19.91
CA ILE A 506 16.01 7.06 -20.64
C ILE A 506 14.76 6.17 -20.83
N ALA A 507 14.96 4.90 -21.20
CA ALA A 507 13.87 3.96 -21.42
C ALA A 507 13.08 3.70 -20.13
N MET A 508 13.76 3.44 -19.03
CA MET A 508 13.13 3.24 -17.70
C MET A 508 12.43 4.50 -17.22
N SER A 509 13.05 5.66 -17.37
CA SER A 509 12.48 6.96 -16.99
C SER A 509 11.22 7.27 -17.81
N LEU A 510 11.23 7.00 -19.13
CA LEU A 510 10.07 7.19 -19.98
C LEU A 510 8.91 6.26 -19.55
N THR A 511 9.20 5.00 -19.23
CA THR A 511 8.19 4.04 -18.76
C THR A 511 7.51 4.52 -17.47
N LEU A 512 8.29 5.00 -16.48
CA LEU A 512 7.74 5.57 -15.25
C LEU A 512 6.91 6.83 -15.50
N LEU A 513 7.39 7.72 -16.34
CA LEU A 513 6.69 8.96 -16.68
C LEU A 513 5.39 8.69 -17.44
N VAL A 514 5.35 7.68 -18.33
CA VAL A 514 4.11 7.25 -19.00
C VAL A 514 3.10 6.71 -17.99
N ALA A 515 3.53 5.85 -17.05
CA ALA A 515 2.65 5.36 -15.98
C ALA A 515 2.10 6.53 -15.13
N CYS A 516 2.95 7.48 -14.75
CA CYS A 516 2.54 8.70 -14.05
C CYS A 516 1.52 9.50 -14.86
N GLY A 517 1.79 9.76 -16.13
CA GLY A 517 0.91 10.54 -17.01
C GLY A 517 -0.46 9.88 -17.22
N LEU A 518 -0.52 8.55 -17.32
CA LEU A 518 -1.77 7.80 -17.43
C LEU A 518 -2.60 7.92 -16.14
N LEU A 519 -1.99 7.82 -14.97
CA LEU A 519 -2.70 8.00 -13.70
C LEU A 519 -3.15 9.45 -13.48
N LEU A 520 -2.33 10.44 -13.81
CA LEU A 520 -2.74 11.84 -13.77
C LEU A 520 -3.98 12.09 -14.65
N ARG A 521 -4.01 11.51 -15.83
CA ARG A 521 -5.15 11.59 -16.74
C ARG A 521 -6.36 10.85 -16.16
N THR A 522 -6.18 9.71 -15.51
CA THR A 522 -7.23 8.99 -14.80
C THR A 522 -7.86 9.88 -13.72
N ILE A 523 -7.05 10.49 -12.84
CA ILE A 523 -7.54 11.40 -11.80
C ILE A 523 -8.27 12.60 -12.41
N TYR A 524 -7.72 13.17 -13.50
CA TYR A 524 -8.39 14.25 -14.20
C TYR A 524 -9.77 13.82 -14.74
N THR A 525 -9.86 12.63 -15.32
CA THR A 525 -11.13 12.08 -15.82
C THR A 525 -12.12 11.83 -14.68
N MET A 526 -11.68 11.23 -13.56
CA MET A 526 -12.50 10.97 -12.38
C MET A 526 -13.09 12.26 -11.80
N ARG A 527 -12.29 13.32 -11.71
CA ARG A 527 -12.75 14.64 -11.21
C ARG A 527 -13.82 15.31 -12.07
N HIS A 528 -13.97 14.87 -13.33
CA HIS A 528 -14.93 15.43 -14.28
C HIS A 528 -16.09 14.47 -14.59
N VAL A 529 -16.20 13.34 -13.87
CA VAL A 529 -17.35 12.44 -14.00
C VAL A 529 -18.60 13.14 -13.46
N PRO A 530 -19.70 13.16 -14.20
CA PRO A 530 -20.98 13.63 -13.68
C PRO A 530 -21.41 12.70 -12.52
N LEU A 531 -21.59 13.26 -11.34
CA LEU A 531 -21.98 12.49 -10.15
C LEU A 531 -23.49 12.21 -10.11
N GLY A 532 -24.30 12.99 -10.80
CA GLY A 532 -25.77 12.95 -10.73
C GLY A 532 -26.36 13.81 -9.60
N PHE A 533 -25.48 14.38 -8.74
CA PHE A 533 -25.89 15.24 -7.64
C PHE A 533 -24.85 16.35 -7.38
N ARG A 534 -25.23 17.36 -6.58
CA ARG A 534 -24.35 18.48 -6.21
C ARG A 534 -23.69 18.24 -4.86
N THR A 535 -22.40 18.53 -4.79
CA THR A 535 -21.55 18.35 -3.61
C THR A 535 -21.20 19.64 -2.89
N ASP A 536 -21.28 20.77 -3.61
CA ASP A 536 -20.92 22.09 -3.10
C ASP A 536 -21.77 22.50 -1.90
N HIS A 537 -21.12 23.03 -0.87
CA HIS A 537 -21.77 23.49 0.35
C HIS A 537 -22.59 22.43 1.12
N VAL A 538 -22.28 21.13 0.94
CA VAL A 538 -22.95 20.05 1.64
C VAL A 538 -21.99 19.44 2.66
N MET A 539 -22.44 19.37 3.91
CA MET A 539 -21.83 18.62 4.99
C MET A 539 -22.62 17.35 5.24
N VAL A 540 -21.92 16.28 5.57
CA VAL A 540 -22.51 15.01 6.00
C VAL A 540 -21.91 14.60 7.34
N ALA A 541 -22.73 13.95 8.17
CA ALA A 541 -22.28 13.37 9.43
C ALA A 541 -22.97 12.01 9.61
N SER A 542 -22.17 10.95 9.70
CA SER A 542 -22.63 9.61 10.03
C SER A 542 -22.94 9.52 11.52
N MET A 543 -24.11 9.02 11.85
CA MET A 543 -24.64 8.89 13.21
C MET A 543 -24.81 7.43 13.56
N THR A 544 -24.24 7.00 14.65
CA THR A 544 -24.54 5.71 15.25
C THR A 544 -25.71 5.89 16.22
N ILE A 545 -26.80 5.19 15.97
CA ILE A 545 -28.01 5.31 16.79
C ILE A 545 -27.94 4.34 17.96
N PRO A 546 -28.15 4.80 19.21
CA PRO A 546 -28.22 3.89 20.37
C PRO A 546 -29.53 3.12 20.35
N SER A 547 -29.62 2.09 19.52
CA SER A 547 -30.83 1.30 19.23
C SER A 547 -31.52 0.80 20.50
N TYR A 548 -30.74 0.45 21.54
CA TYR A 548 -31.26 0.00 22.84
C TYR A 548 -32.16 1.03 23.56
N ARG A 549 -31.95 2.34 23.32
CA ARG A 549 -32.79 3.40 23.91
C ARG A 549 -34.13 3.57 23.19
N TYR A 550 -34.19 3.14 21.93
CA TYR A 550 -35.33 3.34 21.06
C TYR A 550 -36.01 2.02 20.69
N ALA A 551 -35.68 0.92 21.37
CA ALA A 551 -36.29 -0.37 21.13
C ALA A 551 -37.83 -0.27 21.20
N ASN A 552 -38.53 -0.70 20.16
CA ASN A 552 -39.99 -0.64 20.00
C ASN A 552 -40.61 0.78 19.96
N ARG A 553 -39.81 1.82 19.68
CA ARG A 553 -40.29 3.20 19.49
C ARG A 553 -40.29 3.58 18.02
N ASP A 554 -41.09 4.56 17.66
CA ASP A 554 -41.07 5.16 16.32
C ASP A 554 -39.87 6.13 16.22
N LEU A 555 -38.75 5.66 15.69
CA LEU A 555 -37.51 6.43 15.56
C LEU A 555 -37.72 7.73 14.77
N TYR A 556 -38.54 7.68 13.73
CA TYR A 556 -38.79 8.88 12.92
C TYR A 556 -39.43 9.98 13.76
N LYS A 557 -40.49 9.64 14.52
CA LYS A 557 -41.22 10.62 15.35
C LYS A 557 -40.42 11.04 16.59
N ASP A 558 -39.74 10.08 17.25
CA ASP A 558 -39.15 10.30 18.57
C ASP A 558 -37.75 10.93 18.49
N LEU A 559 -37.02 10.72 17.39
CA LEU A 559 -35.65 11.19 17.23
C LEU A 559 -35.44 11.99 15.96
N TYR A 560 -35.78 11.46 14.78
CA TYR A 560 -35.32 11.99 13.50
C TYR A 560 -36.04 13.28 13.10
N ALA A 561 -37.36 13.33 13.16
CA ALA A 561 -38.12 14.52 12.78
C ALA A 561 -37.81 15.72 13.72
N PRO A 562 -37.76 15.55 15.07
CA PRO A 562 -37.36 16.67 15.95
C PRO A 562 -35.91 17.12 15.79
N LEU A 563 -34.98 16.18 15.44
CA LEU A 563 -33.60 16.51 15.14
C LEU A 563 -33.52 17.34 13.85
N LEU A 564 -34.16 16.85 12.79
CA LEU A 564 -34.17 17.51 11.48
C LEU A 564 -34.75 18.92 11.56
N GLU A 565 -35.89 19.09 12.23
CA GLU A 565 -36.51 20.38 12.43
C GLU A 565 -35.56 21.40 13.12
N ARG A 566 -34.87 20.97 14.17
CA ARG A 566 -33.91 21.85 14.87
C ARG A 566 -32.71 22.18 13.99
N VAL A 567 -32.21 21.27 13.19
CA VAL A 567 -31.05 21.48 12.30
C VAL A 567 -31.47 22.45 11.16
N GLN A 568 -32.65 22.32 10.60
CA GLN A 568 -33.15 23.22 9.55
C GLN A 568 -33.31 24.67 10.02
N HIS A 569 -33.50 24.88 11.32
CA HIS A 569 -33.63 26.23 11.91
C HIS A 569 -32.27 26.82 12.34
N LEU A 570 -31.15 26.12 12.13
CA LEU A 570 -29.84 26.68 12.44
C LEU A 570 -29.44 27.79 11.48
N PRO A 571 -28.81 28.86 11.96
CA PRO A 571 -28.35 29.96 11.10
C PRO A 571 -27.36 29.47 10.05
N GLY A 572 -27.60 29.83 8.78
CA GLY A 572 -26.71 29.40 7.68
C GLY A 572 -27.01 28.03 7.09
N VAL A 573 -28.02 27.33 7.59
CA VAL A 573 -28.54 26.09 6.98
C VAL A 573 -29.62 26.43 5.96
N GLU A 574 -29.43 25.99 4.73
CA GLU A 574 -30.41 26.12 3.65
C GLU A 574 -31.41 24.96 3.65
N SER A 575 -30.92 23.76 3.80
CA SER A 575 -31.72 22.54 3.91
C SER A 575 -30.96 21.43 4.62
N ALA A 576 -31.66 20.50 5.26
CA ALA A 576 -31.08 19.32 5.88
C ALA A 576 -31.96 18.09 5.60
N SER A 577 -31.35 16.93 5.53
CA SER A 577 -32.02 15.66 5.25
C SER A 577 -31.31 14.53 6.02
N LEU A 578 -32.06 13.47 6.28
CA LEU A 578 -31.54 12.23 6.83
C LEU A 578 -31.58 11.14 5.76
N MET A 579 -30.60 10.26 5.79
CA MET A 579 -30.47 9.13 4.87
C MET A 579 -29.73 7.96 5.53
N THR A 580 -29.98 6.74 5.07
CA THR A 580 -29.26 5.54 5.56
C THR A 580 -27.86 5.42 4.97
N ASP A 581 -27.64 5.93 3.76
CA ASP A 581 -26.36 5.82 3.05
C ASP A 581 -26.05 7.12 2.31
N VAL A 582 -24.82 7.60 2.45
CA VAL A 582 -24.33 8.79 1.75
C VAL A 582 -23.84 8.38 0.36
N PRO A 583 -24.24 9.07 -0.72
CA PRO A 583 -23.68 8.78 -2.05
C PRO A 583 -22.16 8.78 -2.03
N LEU A 584 -21.52 7.81 -2.67
CA LEU A 584 -20.08 7.54 -2.65
C LEU A 584 -19.48 7.21 -1.26
N GLY A 585 -20.30 7.15 -0.21
CA GLY A 585 -19.88 6.75 1.13
C GLY A 585 -19.49 5.27 1.15
N LYS A 586 -18.77 4.87 2.20
CA LYS A 586 -18.43 3.46 2.49
C LYS A 586 -19.34 2.90 3.60
N ASP A 587 -20.50 3.54 3.80
CA ASP A 587 -21.42 3.21 4.87
C ASP A 587 -22.20 1.91 4.56
N PHE A 588 -23.05 1.53 5.48
CA PHE A 588 -23.85 0.29 5.41
C PHE A 588 -24.88 0.36 4.27
N ARG A 589 -24.72 -0.49 3.26
CA ARG A 589 -25.60 -0.57 2.10
C ARG A 589 -26.60 -1.69 2.22
N ILE A 590 -27.81 -1.39 1.79
CA ILE A 590 -28.92 -2.32 1.83
C ILE A 590 -29.32 -2.67 0.41
N VAL A 591 -29.16 -3.92 0.04
CA VAL A 591 -29.57 -4.42 -1.28
C VAL A 591 -30.75 -5.35 -1.10
N PHE A 592 -31.83 -5.09 -1.80
CA PHE A 592 -33.03 -5.93 -1.81
C PHE A 592 -33.33 -6.46 -3.21
N SER A 593 -34.06 -7.56 -3.26
CA SER A 593 -34.63 -8.11 -4.48
C SER A 593 -36.05 -7.63 -4.69
N PHE A 594 -36.34 -7.10 -5.86
CA PHE A 594 -37.65 -6.58 -6.24
C PHE A 594 -38.23 -7.34 -7.43
N GLY A 595 -39.54 -7.51 -7.45
CA GLY A 595 -40.27 -8.27 -8.46
C GLY A 595 -41.65 -7.72 -8.77
N ASP A 596 -42.34 -8.36 -9.70
CA ASP A 596 -43.71 -8.06 -10.16
C ASP A 596 -44.75 -9.06 -9.61
N GLY A 597 -44.46 -9.69 -8.44
CA GLY A 597 -45.35 -10.66 -7.83
C GLY A 597 -46.71 -10.10 -7.39
N ASP A 598 -47.70 -10.94 -7.17
CA ASP A 598 -49.05 -10.60 -6.74
C ASP A 598 -49.21 -10.29 -5.23
N GLY A 599 -48.09 -10.09 -4.53
CA GLY A 599 -48.05 -9.78 -3.10
C GLY A 599 -48.52 -10.89 -2.16
N LYS A 600 -48.93 -12.07 -2.68
CA LYS A 600 -49.40 -13.18 -1.87
C LYS A 600 -48.29 -14.02 -1.22
N THR A 601 -47.10 -13.91 -1.78
CA THR A 601 -45.88 -14.52 -1.24
C THR A 601 -44.71 -13.55 -1.42
N ALA A 602 -44.42 -12.73 -0.39
CA ALA A 602 -43.23 -11.90 -0.32
C ALA A 602 -41.92 -12.74 -0.38
N THR A 603 -42.07 -14.05 -0.39
CA THR A 603 -40.99 -15.03 -0.47
C THR A 603 -40.88 -15.71 -1.84
N ASP A 604 -41.73 -15.35 -2.83
CA ASP A 604 -41.63 -15.93 -4.16
C ASP A 604 -40.57 -15.20 -5.01
N THR A 605 -39.31 -15.44 -4.68
CA THR A 605 -38.13 -14.98 -5.39
C THR A 605 -38.01 -15.50 -6.82
N ARG A 606 -38.88 -16.45 -7.27
CA ARG A 606 -38.95 -16.85 -8.68
C ARG A 606 -39.38 -15.70 -9.61
N ARG A 607 -39.90 -14.62 -9.03
CA ARG A 607 -40.30 -13.42 -9.76
C ARG A 607 -39.45 -12.19 -9.43
N SER A 608 -38.38 -12.36 -8.67
CA SER A 608 -37.40 -11.28 -8.52
C SER A 608 -36.76 -10.97 -9.86
N LYS A 609 -37.03 -9.79 -10.40
CA LYS A 609 -36.45 -9.34 -11.65
C LYS A 609 -35.08 -8.76 -11.46
N ILE A 610 -34.89 -7.96 -10.39
CA ILE A 610 -33.64 -7.24 -10.15
C ILE A 610 -33.28 -7.18 -8.67
N ARG A 611 -32.00 -6.96 -8.43
CA ARG A 611 -31.47 -6.55 -7.12
C ARG A 611 -31.15 -5.05 -7.20
N ALA A 612 -31.64 -4.29 -6.25
CA ALA A 612 -31.40 -2.85 -6.20
C ALA A 612 -30.91 -2.41 -4.84
N GLN A 613 -30.07 -1.42 -4.80
CA GLN A 613 -29.69 -0.72 -3.58
C GLN A 613 -30.88 0.09 -3.08
N ALA A 614 -31.18 0.01 -1.81
CA ALA A 614 -32.29 0.76 -1.22
C ALA A 614 -31.75 1.76 -0.20
N ARG A 615 -32.11 3.01 -0.35
CA ARG A 615 -31.75 4.11 0.53
C ARG A 615 -33.01 4.71 1.14
N ALA A 616 -33.11 4.70 2.47
CA ALA A 616 -34.18 5.40 3.16
C ALA A 616 -33.81 6.87 3.34
N VAL A 617 -34.67 7.78 2.92
CA VAL A 617 -34.41 9.22 2.87
C VAL A 617 -35.58 10.06 3.33
N THR A 618 -35.32 11.25 3.88
CA THR A 618 -36.35 12.23 4.11
C THR A 618 -36.65 13.06 2.84
N PRO A 619 -37.84 13.66 2.70
CA PRO A 619 -38.24 14.37 1.49
C PRO A 619 -37.30 15.50 1.06
N GLU A 620 -36.57 16.09 2.00
CA GLU A 620 -35.69 17.24 1.78
C GLU A 620 -34.39 16.88 1.06
N ILE A 621 -34.08 15.59 0.89
CA ILE A 621 -32.81 15.14 0.28
C ILE A 621 -32.61 15.71 -1.10
N GLN A 622 -33.70 15.86 -1.86
CA GLN A 622 -33.68 16.47 -3.18
C GLN A 622 -33.19 17.93 -3.14
N LYS A 623 -33.54 18.69 -2.09
CA LYS A 623 -33.06 20.07 -1.89
C LYS A 623 -31.57 20.07 -1.50
N VAL A 624 -31.14 19.09 -0.72
CA VAL A 624 -29.76 18.99 -0.25
C VAL A 624 -28.81 18.62 -1.38
N PHE A 625 -29.11 17.55 -2.12
CA PHE A 625 -28.23 17.03 -3.19
C PHE A 625 -28.59 17.49 -4.58
N GLN A 626 -29.77 18.07 -4.75
CA GLN A 626 -30.31 18.57 -6.03
C GLN A 626 -30.29 17.48 -7.14
N PHE A 627 -30.73 16.27 -6.80
CA PHE A 627 -30.87 15.17 -7.75
C PHE A 627 -31.73 15.58 -8.95
N HIS A 628 -31.36 15.12 -10.13
CA HIS A 628 -32.10 15.45 -11.35
C HIS A 628 -33.28 14.50 -11.54
N MET A 629 -34.49 15.03 -11.44
CA MET A 629 -35.73 14.27 -11.72
C MET A 629 -35.97 14.14 -13.23
N LEU A 630 -36.12 12.93 -13.72
CA LEU A 630 -36.45 12.65 -15.10
C LEU A 630 -37.94 12.72 -15.35
N LYS A 631 -38.75 12.12 -14.48
CA LYS A 631 -40.22 12.05 -14.57
C LYS A 631 -40.83 11.91 -13.17
N GLY A 632 -42.11 12.32 -13.05
CA GLY A 632 -42.87 12.18 -11.82
C GLY A 632 -42.51 13.24 -10.77
N ARG A 633 -42.61 12.87 -9.49
CA ARG A 633 -42.31 13.71 -8.33
C ARG A 633 -41.38 13.00 -7.34
N PHE A 634 -40.72 13.76 -6.53
CA PHE A 634 -40.03 13.25 -5.33
C PHE A 634 -41.02 13.15 -4.15
N PHE A 635 -40.56 12.69 -2.99
CA PHE A 635 -41.38 12.64 -1.78
C PHE A 635 -41.76 14.04 -1.31
N ASN A 636 -42.89 14.12 -0.60
CA ASN A 636 -43.36 15.36 0.01
C ASN A 636 -44.10 15.07 1.33
N ASP A 637 -44.58 16.11 2.00
CA ASP A 637 -45.22 16.05 3.31
C ASP A 637 -46.52 15.23 3.35
N THR A 638 -47.10 14.88 2.22
CA THR A 638 -48.29 14.02 2.14
C THR A 638 -47.94 12.52 2.20
N ASP A 639 -46.66 12.17 2.01
CA ASP A 639 -46.18 10.80 2.03
C ASP A 639 -45.86 10.38 3.49
N THR A 640 -46.89 10.07 4.25
CA THR A 640 -46.85 9.78 5.68
C THR A 640 -46.95 8.27 5.97
N ALA A 641 -46.76 7.84 7.22
CA ALA A 641 -46.90 6.46 7.66
C ALA A 641 -48.25 5.79 7.33
N THR A 642 -49.29 6.61 7.11
CA THR A 642 -50.67 6.14 6.82
C THR A 642 -51.03 6.26 5.34
N SER A 643 -50.24 6.94 4.52
CA SER A 643 -50.46 7.03 3.09
C SER A 643 -50.03 5.74 2.36
N LEU A 644 -50.38 5.66 1.06
CA LEU A 644 -49.89 4.57 0.21
C LEU A 644 -48.37 4.59 0.18
N PRO A 645 -47.70 3.45 0.40
CA PRO A 645 -46.23 3.40 0.30
C PRO A 645 -45.76 3.82 -1.08
N VAL A 646 -44.82 4.74 -1.13
CA VAL A 646 -44.26 5.29 -2.36
C VAL A 646 -42.77 5.17 -2.41
N VAL A 647 -42.24 5.01 -3.62
CA VAL A 647 -40.79 4.91 -3.88
C VAL A 647 -40.37 5.72 -5.09
N VAL A 648 -39.13 6.09 -5.13
CA VAL A 648 -38.52 6.74 -6.31
C VAL A 648 -37.38 5.82 -6.77
N VAL A 649 -37.22 5.63 -8.08
CA VAL A 649 -36.19 4.76 -8.65
C VAL A 649 -35.27 5.55 -9.58
N ASN A 650 -34.06 5.06 -9.83
CA ASN A 650 -33.15 5.66 -10.83
C ASN A 650 -33.41 5.08 -12.25
N ARG A 651 -32.80 5.66 -13.27
CA ARG A 651 -32.89 5.20 -14.65
C ARG A 651 -32.32 3.77 -14.80
N GLU A 652 -31.22 3.44 -14.10
CA GLU A 652 -30.59 2.13 -14.16
C GLU A 652 -31.53 1.04 -13.66
N PHE A 653 -32.32 1.30 -12.60
CA PHE A 653 -33.37 0.41 -12.12
C PHE A 653 -34.35 0.03 -13.24
N ILE A 654 -34.78 1.00 -14.02
CA ILE A 654 -35.74 0.78 -15.13
C ILE A 654 -35.04 -0.01 -16.25
N ARG A 655 -33.77 0.29 -16.52
CA ARG A 655 -32.98 -0.40 -17.55
C ARG A 655 -32.80 -1.89 -17.22
N GLU A 656 -32.50 -2.21 -15.97
CA GLU A 656 -32.40 -3.60 -15.54
C GLU A 656 -33.75 -4.30 -15.51
N TRP A 657 -34.84 -3.59 -15.20
CA TRP A 657 -36.18 -4.13 -15.09
C TRP A 657 -36.83 -4.42 -16.46
N GLU A 658 -36.79 -3.49 -17.40
CA GLU A 658 -37.48 -3.56 -18.72
C GLU A 658 -36.53 -3.72 -19.91
N GLY A 659 -35.22 -3.48 -19.72
CA GLY A 659 -34.23 -3.46 -20.80
C GLY A 659 -33.84 -2.09 -21.30
N GLU A 660 -32.85 -2.02 -22.19
CA GLU A 660 -32.38 -0.76 -22.78
C GLU A 660 -33.46 -0.04 -23.61
N GLY A 661 -33.55 1.27 -23.43
CA GLY A 661 -34.47 2.14 -24.18
C GLY A 661 -35.88 2.27 -23.59
N SER A 662 -36.13 1.78 -22.39
CA SER A 662 -37.40 1.92 -21.67
C SER A 662 -37.72 3.38 -21.36
N ASP A 663 -39.00 3.75 -21.50
CA ASP A 663 -39.47 5.13 -21.22
C ASP A 663 -39.73 5.32 -19.72
N PRO A 664 -38.97 6.19 -19.01
CA PRO A 664 -39.20 6.47 -17.62
C PRO A 664 -40.60 6.87 -17.24
N GLY A 665 -41.32 7.50 -18.17
CA GLY A 665 -42.72 7.94 -17.94
C GLY A 665 -43.71 6.80 -17.83
N LYS A 666 -43.47 5.68 -18.47
CA LYS A 666 -44.33 4.48 -18.39
C LYS A 666 -44.16 3.71 -17.10
N PHE A 667 -43.08 3.90 -16.42
CA PHE A 667 -42.79 3.22 -15.17
C PHE A 667 -43.46 3.85 -13.95
N LEU A 668 -43.97 5.08 -14.08
CA LEU A 668 -44.73 5.74 -13.02
C LEU A 668 -46.05 4.99 -12.76
N GLY A 669 -46.36 4.80 -11.47
CA GLY A 669 -47.52 4.02 -11.03
C GLY A 669 -47.30 2.51 -11.00
N THR A 670 -46.11 2.02 -11.39
CA THR A 670 -45.79 0.60 -11.34
C THR A 670 -45.71 0.14 -9.88
N PRO A 671 -46.41 -0.95 -9.52
CA PRO A 671 -46.30 -1.51 -8.20
C PRO A 671 -45.04 -2.36 -8.08
N LEU A 672 -44.29 -2.15 -7.01
CA LEU A 672 -43.12 -2.93 -6.66
C LEU A 672 -43.39 -3.82 -5.43
N PHE A 673 -42.95 -5.07 -5.51
CA PHE A 673 -42.99 -6.05 -4.45
C PHE A 673 -41.56 -6.42 -4.06
N GLY A 674 -41.35 -6.73 -2.80
CA GLY A 674 -40.01 -7.04 -2.23
C GLY A 674 -39.90 -6.60 -0.77
N PHE A 675 -40.97 -6.00 -0.25
CA PHE A 675 -41.04 -5.55 1.13
C PHE A 675 -41.56 -6.66 2.06
N ARG A 676 -40.87 -6.88 3.19
CA ARG A 676 -41.24 -7.95 4.18
C ARG A 676 -42.60 -7.77 4.79
N ASP A 677 -43.09 -6.57 4.93
CA ASP A 677 -44.41 -6.23 5.44
C ASP A 677 -45.56 -6.52 4.43
N LYS A 678 -45.23 -7.15 3.31
CA LYS A 678 -46.16 -7.52 2.23
C LYS A 678 -46.94 -6.32 1.64
N LYS A 679 -46.53 -5.10 1.92
CA LYS A 679 -47.09 -3.89 1.31
C LYS A 679 -46.48 -3.67 -0.04
N GLN A 680 -47.35 -3.30 -0.97
CA GLN A 680 -46.99 -2.85 -2.31
C GLN A 680 -46.57 -1.40 -2.22
N ALA A 681 -45.41 -1.07 -2.76
CA ALA A 681 -45.01 0.34 -2.95
C ALA A 681 -45.21 0.76 -4.40
N VAL A 682 -45.57 2.02 -4.63
CA VAL A 682 -45.85 2.55 -5.96
C VAL A 682 -44.74 3.51 -6.37
N VAL A 683 -44.21 3.37 -7.59
CA VAL A 683 -43.20 4.27 -8.13
C VAL A 683 -43.87 5.61 -8.46
N VAL A 684 -43.47 6.68 -7.78
CA VAL A 684 -43.97 8.05 -7.97
C VAL A 684 -43.03 8.97 -8.72
N GLY A 685 -41.74 8.56 -8.84
CA GLY A 685 -40.75 9.37 -9.52
C GLY A 685 -39.59 8.53 -10.05
N VAL A 686 -38.92 9.11 -11.05
CA VAL A 686 -37.71 8.52 -11.64
C VAL A 686 -36.60 9.57 -11.64
N LEU A 687 -35.48 9.22 -11.02
CA LEU A 687 -34.26 10.03 -10.99
C LEU A 687 -33.35 9.69 -12.17
N ASP A 688 -32.49 10.63 -12.51
CA ASP A 688 -31.32 10.32 -13.33
C ASP A 688 -30.33 9.45 -12.53
N ASP A 689 -29.42 8.81 -13.22
CA ASP A 689 -28.42 7.95 -12.56
C ASP A 689 -27.41 8.79 -11.78
N ASP A 690 -27.14 8.40 -10.57
CA ASP A 690 -26.09 8.94 -9.71
C ASP A 690 -25.00 7.89 -9.45
N ARG A 691 -23.88 8.30 -8.86
CA ARG A 691 -22.78 7.42 -8.48
C ARG A 691 -22.93 7.04 -7.02
N GLN A 692 -23.13 5.73 -6.76
CA GLN A 692 -23.34 5.22 -5.40
C GLN A 692 -22.07 4.58 -4.81
N ASP A 693 -21.40 3.68 -5.54
CA ASP A 693 -20.35 2.78 -5.03
C ASP A 693 -18.94 3.32 -5.20
N GLY A 694 -18.81 4.45 -5.83
CA GLY A 694 -17.55 5.09 -6.15
C GLY A 694 -17.57 5.68 -7.56
N ILE A 695 -16.70 6.62 -7.81
CA ILE A 695 -16.64 7.32 -9.11
C ILE A 695 -16.27 6.34 -10.24
N ALA A 696 -15.47 5.33 -9.93
CA ALA A 696 -14.99 4.35 -10.89
C ALA A 696 -16.03 3.29 -11.26
N GLU A 697 -17.03 3.08 -10.43
CA GLU A 697 -18.07 2.08 -10.65
C GLU A 697 -19.21 2.66 -11.48
N PRO A 698 -19.86 1.86 -12.34
CA PRO A 698 -21.07 2.30 -13.02
C PRO A 698 -22.20 2.51 -12.01
N SER A 699 -23.17 3.36 -12.36
CA SER A 699 -24.39 3.48 -11.57
C SER A 699 -25.12 2.14 -11.51
N GLN A 700 -25.70 1.81 -10.37
CA GLN A 700 -26.44 0.58 -10.13
C GLN A 700 -27.93 0.88 -10.00
N ALA A 701 -28.75 -0.18 -10.07
CA ALA A 701 -30.17 -0.05 -9.79
C ALA A 701 -30.38 0.42 -8.35
N GLU A 702 -31.09 1.53 -8.18
CA GLU A 702 -31.33 2.15 -6.87
C GLU A 702 -32.80 2.49 -6.68
N ILE A 703 -33.23 2.38 -5.42
CA ILE A 703 -34.58 2.72 -4.97
C ILE A 703 -34.50 3.61 -3.73
N GLU A 704 -35.08 4.78 -3.80
CA GLU A 704 -35.29 5.64 -2.65
C GLU A 704 -36.58 5.27 -1.94
N VAL A 705 -36.51 5.12 -0.60
CA VAL A 705 -37.63 4.76 0.27
C VAL A 705 -37.97 5.95 1.16
N CYS A 706 -39.25 6.30 1.25
CA CYS A 706 -39.70 7.44 2.04
C CYS A 706 -39.62 7.16 3.54
N MET A 707 -38.68 7.82 4.25
CA MET A 707 -38.42 7.59 5.67
C MET A 707 -39.64 7.84 6.58
N PRO A 708 -40.48 8.88 6.38
CA PRO A 708 -41.72 9.05 7.13
C PRO A 708 -42.69 7.86 7.08
N GLN A 709 -42.56 6.98 6.09
CA GLN A 709 -43.36 5.77 5.94
C GLN A 709 -42.77 4.52 6.60
N ILE A 710 -41.55 4.61 7.15
CA ILE A 710 -40.89 3.51 7.84
C ILE A 710 -41.34 3.49 9.28
N THR A 711 -42.10 2.46 9.63
CA THR A 711 -42.63 2.24 10.98
C THR A 711 -42.02 0.98 11.60
N PRO A 712 -42.10 0.81 12.94
CA PRO A 712 -41.69 -0.44 13.58
C PRO A 712 -42.34 -1.64 12.91
N GLY A 713 -41.55 -2.66 12.55
CA GLY A 713 -41.98 -3.83 11.79
C GLY A 713 -41.94 -3.72 10.27
N SER A 714 -41.66 -2.56 9.71
CA SER A 714 -41.38 -2.42 8.26
C SER A 714 -40.02 -3.00 7.89
N THR A 715 -39.82 -3.32 6.60
CA THR A 715 -38.58 -3.88 6.06
C THR A 715 -37.36 -3.06 6.38
N PHE A 716 -37.48 -1.74 6.31
CA PHE A 716 -36.36 -0.81 6.46
C PHE A 716 -36.15 -0.29 7.88
N TYR A 717 -36.98 -0.72 8.84
CA TYR A 717 -36.87 -0.24 10.23
C TYR A 717 -35.54 -0.64 10.88
N GLY A 718 -35.12 -1.91 10.71
CA GLY A 718 -33.84 -2.38 11.23
C GLY A 718 -32.66 -1.52 10.78
N PRO A 719 -32.41 -1.38 9.47
CA PRO A 719 -31.35 -0.50 8.95
C PRO A 719 -31.40 0.93 9.49
N THR A 720 -32.57 1.57 9.51
CA THR A 720 -32.69 2.96 10.03
C THR A 720 -32.52 3.06 11.54
N SER A 721 -32.56 1.95 12.26
CA SER A 721 -32.32 1.92 13.71
C SER A 721 -30.85 1.72 14.09
N ILE A 722 -30.00 1.38 13.12
CA ILE A 722 -28.60 1.06 13.37
C ILE A 722 -27.69 2.24 12.97
N ALA A 723 -27.78 2.68 11.74
CA ALA A 723 -26.91 3.72 11.20
C ALA A 723 -27.70 4.69 10.31
N MET A 724 -27.46 5.96 10.51
CA MET A 724 -28.06 7.06 9.75
C MET A 724 -27.02 8.12 9.49
N SER A 725 -27.17 8.82 8.39
CA SER A 725 -26.38 10.01 8.09
C SER A 725 -27.30 11.22 7.95
N ILE A 726 -26.84 12.36 8.49
CA ILE A 726 -27.44 13.65 8.26
C ILE A 726 -26.64 14.41 7.21
N ALA A 727 -27.31 14.93 6.20
CA ALA A 727 -26.73 15.84 5.22
C ALA A 727 -27.33 17.22 5.39
N VAL A 728 -26.46 18.23 5.37
CA VAL A 728 -26.82 19.62 5.60
C VAL A 728 -26.23 20.49 4.48
N ARG A 729 -27.10 21.16 3.72
CA ARG A 729 -26.69 22.19 2.75
C ARG A 729 -26.62 23.53 3.46
N THR A 730 -25.55 24.27 3.24
CA THR A 730 -25.31 25.56 3.90
C THR A 730 -25.16 26.67 2.86
N GLU A 731 -25.42 27.90 3.28
CA GLU A 731 -25.22 29.09 2.44
C GLU A 731 -23.75 29.45 2.24
N ARG A 732 -22.91 29.03 3.19
CA ARG A 732 -21.46 29.33 3.25
C ARG A 732 -20.66 28.06 3.49
N ASP A 733 -19.40 28.23 3.85
CA ASP A 733 -18.50 27.13 4.19
C ASP A 733 -19.17 26.19 5.23
N PRO A 734 -19.39 24.91 4.89
CA PRO A 734 -20.05 23.94 5.76
C PRO A 734 -19.36 23.77 7.12
N ALA A 735 -18.04 23.97 7.21
CA ALA A 735 -17.29 23.83 8.44
C ALA A 735 -17.76 24.81 9.54
N THR A 736 -18.37 25.93 9.15
CA THR A 736 -18.84 26.95 10.09
C THR A 736 -20.04 26.51 10.93
N VAL A 737 -20.82 25.54 10.47
CA VAL A 737 -22.04 25.04 11.13
C VAL A 737 -21.75 23.82 12.04
N ILE A 738 -20.55 23.25 12.00
CA ILE A 738 -20.19 22.05 12.79
C ILE A 738 -20.45 22.24 14.30
N PRO A 739 -20.03 23.35 14.96
CA PRO A 739 -20.20 23.47 16.40
C PRO A 739 -21.67 23.46 16.82
N GLU A 740 -22.52 24.22 16.11
CA GLU A 740 -23.96 24.31 16.35
C GLU A 740 -24.66 22.98 16.06
N LEU A 741 -24.30 22.33 14.95
CA LEU A 741 -24.85 21.03 14.58
C LEU A 741 -24.50 19.97 15.63
N ARG A 742 -23.24 19.92 16.09
CA ARG A 742 -22.83 19.03 17.17
C ARG A 742 -23.59 19.27 18.48
N ASP A 743 -23.87 20.54 18.80
CA ASP A 743 -24.63 20.88 20.00
C ASP A 743 -26.10 20.45 19.91
N VAL A 744 -26.73 20.61 18.74
CA VAL A 744 -28.10 20.14 18.47
C VAL A 744 -28.14 18.61 18.56
N MET A 745 -27.20 17.92 17.94
CA MET A 745 -27.11 16.44 17.98
C MET A 745 -26.89 15.93 19.40
N ARG A 746 -25.98 16.56 20.18
CA ARG A 746 -25.74 16.22 21.59
C ARG A 746 -26.99 16.42 22.47
N LYS A 747 -27.79 17.45 22.21
CA LYS A 747 -29.05 17.68 22.91
C LYS A 747 -30.14 16.69 22.54
N ALA A 748 -30.10 16.15 21.32
CA ALA A 748 -31.00 15.09 20.89
C ALA A 748 -30.64 13.74 21.52
N SER A 749 -29.37 13.36 21.47
CA SER A 749 -28.79 12.21 22.19
C SER A 749 -27.29 12.47 22.43
N PRO A 750 -26.79 12.28 23.66
CA PRO A 750 -25.37 12.54 23.99
C PRO A 750 -24.40 11.77 23.10
N GLU A 751 -24.78 10.56 22.67
CA GLU A 751 -23.99 9.67 21.84
C GLU A 751 -23.78 10.26 20.44
N LEU A 752 -24.76 10.98 19.89
CA LEU A 752 -24.67 11.61 18.57
C LEU A 752 -23.62 12.73 18.51
N ALA A 753 -23.14 13.24 19.65
CA ALA A 753 -22.07 14.23 19.68
C ALA A 753 -20.73 13.71 19.11
N ASN A 754 -20.55 12.40 19.10
CA ASN A 754 -19.34 11.74 18.60
C ASN A 754 -19.39 11.46 17.09
N SER A 755 -20.44 11.93 16.39
CA SER A 755 -20.57 11.80 14.95
C SER A 755 -19.37 12.40 14.22
N ASN A 756 -18.95 11.74 13.16
CA ASN A 756 -17.88 12.23 12.30
C ASN A 756 -18.45 13.18 11.25
N PHE A 757 -17.96 14.41 11.24
CA PHE A 757 -18.40 15.45 10.29
C PHE A 757 -17.39 15.53 9.15
N THR A 758 -17.89 15.44 7.91
CA THR A 758 -17.08 15.59 6.70
C THR A 758 -17.84 16.37 5.63
N THR A 759 -17.16 17.03 4.72
CA THR A 759 -17.82 17.67 3.57
C THR A 759 -18.09 16.65 2.47
N MET A 760 -19.09 16.89 1.65
CA MET A 760 -19.38 16.01 0.52
C MET A 760 -18.25 16.01 -0.51
N GLU A 761 -17.54 17.14 -0.67
CA GLU A 761 -16.34 17.21 -1.48
C GLU A 761 -15.25 16.24 -0.96
N GLN A 762 -15.10 16.16 0.37
CA GLN A 762 -14.14 15.22 0.98
C GLN A 762 -14.56 13.76 0.74
N VAL A 763 -15.87 13.45 0.86
CA VAL A 763 -16.38 12.09 0.54
C VAL A 763 -16.08 11.74 -0.93
N VAL A 764 -16.26 12.68 -1.84
CA VAL A 764 -15.89 12.52 -3.26
C VAL A 764 -14.38 12.27 -3.40
N GLU A 765 -13.55 13.06 -2.72
CA GLU A 765 -12.08 12.86 -2.75
C GLU A 765 -11.68 11.49 -2.18
N ASP A 766 -12.28 11.06 -1.10
CA ASP A 766 -11.99 9.78 -0.45
C ASP A 766 -12.45 8.58 -1.31
N SER A 767 -13.47 8.76 -2.17
CA SER A 767 -13.97 7.70 -3.05
C SER A 767 -12.96 7.26 -4.12
N TYR A 768 -12.00 8.12 -4.51
CA TYR A 768 -10.89 7.79 -5.40
C TYR A 768 -9.52 7.94 -4.71
N GLY A 769 -9.49 7.94 -3.40
CA GLY A 769 -8.29 8.20 -2.60
C GLY A 769 -7.16 7.21 -2.85
N SER A 770 -7.45 5.94 -3.14
CA SER A 770 -6.44 4.94 -3.48
C SER A 770 -5.74 5.27 -4.80
N GLN A 771 -6.48 5.70 -5.83
CA GLN A 771 -5.92 6.14 -7.11
C GLN A 771 -5.15 7.45 -6.94
N GLN A 772 -5.65 8.37 -6.11
CA GLN A 772 -4.97 9.63 -5.81
C GLN A 772 -3.65 9.40 -5.07
N LEU A 773 -3.62 8.52 -4.08
CA LEU A 773 -2.40 8.15 -3.37
C LEU A 773 -1.37 7.52 -4.32
N ALA A 774 -1.81 6.57 -5.15
CA ALA A 774 -0.97 5.94 -6.17
C ALA A 774 -0.42 6.97 -7.17
N SER A 775 -1.25 7.92 -7.62
CA SER A 775 -0.84 9.01 -8.52
C SER A 775 0.22 9.89 -7.88
N ARG A 776 0.00 10.36 -6.64
CA ARG A 776 0.98 11.20 -5.91
C ARG A 776 2.33 10.51 -5.73
N LEU A 777 2.34 9.22 -5.39
CA LEU A 777 3.57 8.45 -5.28
C LEU A 777 4.28 8.31 -6.62
N LEU A 778 3.55 8.02 -7.71
CA LEU A 778 4.10 7.95 -9.06
C LEU A 778 4.57 9.31 -9.60
N GLU A 779 3.92 10.42 -9.23
CA GLU A 779 4.38 11.77 -9.53
C GLU A 779 5.76 12.03 -8.91
N ILE A 780 5.95 11.66 -7.64
CA ILE A 780 7.24 11.78 -6.95
C ILE A 780 8.28 10.87 -7.62
N PHE A 781 7.94 9.62 -7.94
CA PHE A 781 8.86 8.69 -8.60
C PHE A 781 9.19 9.15 -10.02
N GLY A 782 8.20 9.57 -10.81
CA GLY A 782 8.38 10.06 -12.17
C GLY A 782 9.18 11.35 -12.21
N GLY A 783 8.87 12.31 -11.35
CA GLY A 783 9.64 13.55 -11.20
C GLY A 783 11.10 13.28 -10.81
N THR A 784 11.31 12.39 -9.85
CA THR A 784 12.66 11.98 -9.44
C THR A 784 13.39 11.28 -10.58
N ALA A 785 12.75 10.37 -11.31
CA ALA A 785 13.31 9.68 -12.46
C ALA A 785 13.68 10.67 -13.58
N LEU A 786 12.85 11.69 -13.85
CA LEU A 786 13.13 12.75 -14.81
C LEU A 786 14.38 13.55 -14.43
N VAL A 787 14.47 13.97 -13.18
CA VAL A 787 15.65 14.71 -12.67
C VAL A 787 16.91 13.86 -12.76
N LEU A 788 16.83 12.58 -12.37
CA LEU A 788 17.95 11.65 -12.46
C LEU A 788 18.37 11.42 -13.90
N CYS A 789 17.43 11.23 -14.82
CA CYS A 789 17.69 11.06 -16.26
C CYS A 789 18.37 12.30 -16.87
N ILE A 790 17.88 13.50 -16.56
CA ILE A 790 18.49 14.77 -16.97
C ILE A 790 19.91 14.88 -16.44
N ALA A 791 20.14 14.55 -15.17
CA ALA A 791 21.46 14.56 -14.54
C ALA A 791 22.41 13.53 -15.16
N GLY A 792 21.93 12.33 -15.50
CA GLY A 792 22.68 11.28 -16.16
C GLY A 792 23.13 11.67 -17.57
N ILE A 793 22.21 12.19 -18.39
CA ILE A 793 22.52 12.71 -19.73
C ILE A 793 23.57 13.84 -19.64
N TYR A 794 23.33 14.81 -18.73
CA TYR A 794 24.29 15.91 -18.51
C TYR A 794 25.66 15.40 -18.10
N GLY A 795 25.74 14.51 -17.11
CA GLY A 795 26.97 13.93 -16.59
C GLY A 795 27.79 13.21 -17.66
N LEU A 796 27.13 12.39 -18.48
CA LEU A 796 27.78 11.69 -19.59
C LEU A 796 28.34 12.66 -20.63
N LEU A 797 27.55 13.64 -21.07
CA LEU A 797 27.95 14.59 -22.09
C LEU A 797 29.04 15.53 -21.60
N ALA A 798 28.95 16.02 -20.37
CA ALA A 798 30.01 16.81 -19.75
C ALA A 798 31.33 16.05 -19.71
N TYR A 799 31.29 14.77 -19.35
CA TYR A 799 32.47 13.91 -19.37
C TYR A 799 33.02 13.70 -20.80
N LEU A 800 32.17 13.42 -21.79
CA LEU A 800 32.61 13.24 -23.19
C LEU A 800 33.26 14.50 -23.75
N VAL A 801 32.74 15.68 -23.42
CA VAL A 801 33.34 16.95 -23.82
C VAL A 801 34.71 17.14 -23.17
N THR A 802 34.83 16.89 -21.85
CA THR A 802 36.10 17.01 -21.12
C THR A 802 37.16 16.04 -21.68
N GLN A 803 36.79 14.80 -22.03
CA GLN A 803 37.69 13.81 -22.59
C GLN A 803 38.21 14.22 -23.99
N ARG A 804 37.42 14.97 -24.76
CA ARG A 804 37.75 15.39 -26.14
C ARG A 804 38.23 16.85 -26.23
N THR A 805 38.51 17.50 -25.09
CA THR A 805 38.85 18.92 -25.04
C THR A 805 40.04 19.25 -25.97
N ARG A 806 41.08 18.40 -26.00
CA ARG A 806 42.24 18.55 -26.88
C ARG A 806 41.88 18.43 -28.37
N GLU A 807 41.08 17.41 -28.72
CA GLU A 807 40.58 17.18 -30.10
C GLU A 807 39.72 18.37 -30.56
N LEU A 808 38.83 18.85 -29.67
CA LEU A 808 37.99 20.02 -29.94
C LEU A 808 38.83 21.30 -30.08
N GLY A 809 39.84 21.48 -29.23
CA GLY A 809 40.79 22.60 -29.31
C GLY A 809 41.57 22.62 -30.62
N ILE A 810 42.09 21.47 -31.06
CA ILE A 810 42.80 21.35 -32.36
C ILE A 810 41.86 21.69 -33.51
N ARG A 811 40.62 21.21 -33.51
CA ARG A 811 39.62 21.52 -34.54
C ARG A 811 39.24 22.99 -34.57
N ILE A 812 39.14 23.66 -33.40
CA ILE A 812 38.92 25.11 -33.33
C ILE A 812 40.14 25.87 -33.87
N ALA A 813 41.36 25.45 -33.51
CA ALA A 813 42.60 26.04 -34.05
C ALA A 813 42.72 25.90 -35.57
N LEU A 814 42.18 24.83 -36.15
CA LEU A 814 42.10 24.57 -37.60
C LEU A 814 40.89 25.26 -38.29
N GLY A 815 40.17 26.14 -37.58
CA GLY A 815 39.07 26.93 -38.16
C GLY A 815 37.70 26.31 -38.13
N ALA A 816 37.45 25.25 -37.33
CA ALA A 816 36.12 24.67 -37.22
C ALA A 816 35.12 25.65 -36.56
N GLN A 817 33.97 25.85 -37.20
CA GLN A 817 32.91 26.72 -36.69
C GLN A 817 32.32 26.16 -35.38
N ARG A 818 32.11 27.01 -34.40
CA ARG A 818 31.50 26.65 -33.09
C ARG A 818 30.17 25.92 -33.24
N VAL A 819 29.34 26.33 -34.20
CA VAL A 819 28.05 25.70 -34.50
C VAL A 819 28.18 24.22 -34.93
N ARG A 820 29.21 23.90 -35.75
CA ARG A 820 29.47 22.53 -36.19
C ARG A 820 29.92 21.63 -35.05
N LEU A 821 30.71 22.12 -34.11
CA LEU A 821 31.13 21.39 -32.91
C LEU A 821 29.95 21.14 -31.98
N MET A 822 29.12 22.17 -31.76
CA MET A 822 27.87 22.02 -30.98
C MET A 822 26.92 21.02 -31.63
N ALA A 823 26.70 21.08 -32.95
CA ALA A 823 25.87 20.16 -33.70
C ALA A 823 26.38 18.71 -33.61
N MET A 824 27.69 18.48 -33.60
CA MET A 824 28.27 17.14 -33.44
C MET A 824 27.95 16.53 -32.07
N VAL A 825 28.07 17.30 -30.98
CA VAL A 825 27.76 16.86 -29.63
C VAL A 825 26.24 16.59 -29.51
N LEU A 826 25.41 17.52 -30.00
CA LEU A 826 23.94 17.36 -29.99
C LEU A 826 23.45 16.19 -30.84
N ARG A 827 24.07 15.91 -31.99
CA ARG A 827 23.74 14.75 -32.83
C ARG A 827 24.03 13.43 -32.10
N GLN A 828 25.13 13.36 -31.37
CA GLN A 828 25.48 12.17 -30.59
C GLN A 828 24.52 11.98 -29.42
N ALA A 829 24.17 13.05 -28.68
CA ALA A 829 23.16 13.05 -27.63
C ALA A 829 21.79 12.68 -28.19
N GLY A 830 21.40 13.28 -29.32
CA GLY A 830 20.13 13.00 -30.00
C GLY A 830 19.96 11.52 -30.40
N GLY A 831 21.06 10.91 -30.90
CA GLY A 831 21.02 9.48 -31.24
C GLY A 831 20.76 8.57 -30.05
N MET A 832 21.40 8.83 -28.90
CA MET A 832 21.14 8.08 -27.65
C MET A 832 19.74 8.36 -27.11
N LEU A 833 19.29 9.63 -27.16
CA LEU A 833 17.97 10.04 -26.73
C LEU A 833 16.88 9.36 -27.57
N MET A 834 16.99 9.36 -28.90
CA MET A 834 16.04 8.69 -29.79
C MET A 834 16.01 7.17 -29.59
N ALA A 835 17.17 6.53 -29.39
CA ALA A 835 17.25 5.11 -29.08
C ALA A 835 16.57 4.79 -27.74
N GLY A 836 16.83 5.60 -26.69
CA GLY A 836 16.20 5.46 -25.37
C GLY A 836 14.69 5.68 -25.41
N LEU A 837 14.22 6.70 -26.14
CA LEU A 837 12.79 6.99 -26.30
C LEU A 837 12.10 5.85 -27.06
N ALA A 838 12.67 5.34 -28.14
CA ALA A 838 12.10 4.23 -28.90
C ALA A 838 12.01 2.96 -28.02
N THR A 839 13.09 2.59 -27.33
CA THR A 839 13.11 1.45 -26.41
C THR A 839 12.14 1.66 -25.24
N GLY A 840 12.07 2.89 -24.69
CA GLY A 840 11.17 3.23 -23.59
C GLY A 840 9.70 3.20 -24.00
N LEU A 841 9.34 3.64 -25.20
CA LEU A 841 7.98 3.52 -25.72
C LEU A 841 7.56 2.05 -25.90
N LEU A 842 8.45 1.19 -26.39
CA LEU A 842 8.19 -0.25 -26.49
C LEU A 842 7.98 -0.88 -25.11
N LEU A 843 8.82 -0.49 -24.13
CA LEU A 843 8.71 -0.99 -22.76
C LEU A 843 7.44 -0.46 -22.08
N ALA A 844 7.13 0.82 -22.24
CA ALA A 844 5.90 1.43 -21.73
C ALA A 844 4.66 0.77 -22.34
N TYR A 845 4.67 0.49 -23.63
CA TYR A 845 3.59 -0.25 -24.29
C TYR A 845 3.42 -1.66 -23.72
N ALA A 846 4.51 -2.40 -23.51
CA ALA A 846 4.47 -3.75 -22.94
C ALA A 846 3.97 -3.76 -21.48
N THR A 847 4.38 -2.78 -20.66
CA THR A 847 4.05 -2.69 -19.23
C THR A 847 2.73 -1.96 -18.94
N SER A 848 2.16 -1.25 -19.92
CA SER A 848 0.91 -0.47 -19.74
C SER A 848 -0.29 -1.34 -19.33
N ARG A 849 -0.29 -2.64 -19.68
CA ARG A 849 -1.31 -3.60 -19.22
C ARG A 849 -1.28 -3.81 -17.70
N ILE A 850 -0.10 -3.72 -17.06
CA ILE A 850 0.04 -3.86 -15.61
C ILE A 850 -0.62 -2.66 -14.89
N VAL A 851 -0.45 -1.46 -15.47
CA VAL A 851 -1.05 -0.22 -14.95
C VAL A 851 -2.53 -0.14 -15.33
N GLY A 852 -2.98 -0.89 -16.33
CA GLY A 852 -4.34 -0.87 -16.86
C GLY A 852 -5.43 -1.12 -15.81
N THR A 853 -5.15 -1.93 -14.79
CA THR A 853 -6.10 -2.18 -13.67
C THR A 853 -6.29 -0.99 -12.74
N LEU A 854 -5.43 0.03 -12.83
CA LEU A 854 -5.51 1.26 -12.04
C LEU A 854 -6.15 2.40 -12.83
N LEU A 855 -6.39 2.21 -14.14
CA LEU A 855 -6.89 3.25 -15.02
C LEU A 855 -8.42 3.27 -15.05
N TYR A 856 -8.97 4.48 -15.03
CA TYR A 856 -10.39 4.72 -15.23
C TYR A 856 -10.61 5.68 -16.40
N GLY A 857 -11.47 5.30 -17.33
CA GLY A 857 -11.82 6.14 -18.48
C GLY A 857 -10.67 6.44 -19.46
N VAL A 858 -9.50 5.83 -19.24
CA VAL A 858 -8.28 6.06 -20.04
C VAL A 858 -7.79 4.72 -20.58
N LYS A 859 -7.51 4.67 -21.88
CA LYS A 859 -6.95 3.46 -22.49
C LYS A 859 -5.49 3.28 -22.06
N PRO A 860 -5.01 2.05 -21.77
CA PRO A 860 -3.61 1.79 -21.39
C PRO A 860 -2.59 2.30 -22.41
N HIS A 861 -2.97 2.41 -23.67
CA HIS A 861 -2.14 2.88 -24.78
C HIS A 861 -2.59 4.27 -25.29
N ASP A 862 -2.87 5.19 -24.36
CA ASP A 862 -3.29 6.54 -24.73
C ASP A 862 -2.21 7.30 -25.50
N PRO A 863 -2.42 7.62 -26.80
CA PRO A 863 -1.39 8.21 -27.62
C PRO A 863 -1.02 9.63 -27.19
N TRP A 864 -1.98 10.38 -26.63
CA TRP A 864 -1.74 11.76 -26.17
C TRP A 864 -0.82 11.80 -24.97
N THR A 865 -1.03 10.94 -23.99
CA THR A 865 -0.16 10.81 -22.82
C THR A 865 1.25 10.35 -23.23
N MET A 866 1.34 9.34 -24.10
CA MET A 866 2.65 8.87 -24.61
C MET A 866 3.39 9.96 -25.37
N ALA A 867 2.72 10.71 -26.23
CA ALA A 867 3.32 11.80 -26.98
C ALA A 867 3.77 12.96 -26.07
N ALA A 868 2.93 13.40 -25.13
CA ALA A 868 3.25 14.48 -24.20
C ALA A 868 4.46 14.14 -23.33
N VAL A 869 4.48 12.95 -22.73
CA VAL A 869 5.60 12.48 -21.88
C VAL A 869 6.88 12.32 -22.69
N THR A 870 6.79 11.78 -23.90
CA THR A 870 7.95 11.67 -24.83
C THR A 870 8.51 13.06 -25.15
N LEU A 871 7.65 14.04 -25.38
CA LEU A 871 8.05 15.42 -25.65
C LEU A 871 8.74 16.05 -24.45
N ILE A 872 8.19 15.89 -23.24
CA ILE A 872 8.77 16.39 -21.98
C ILE A 872 10.20 15.83 -21.81
N LEU A 873 10.37 14.51 -21.96
CA LEU A 873 11.69 13.89 -21.78
C LEU A 873 12.66 14.27 -22.91
N LEU A 874 12.17 14.42 -24.14
CA LEU A 874 12.96 14.92 -25.27
C LEU A 874 13.47 16.34 -25.02
N MET A 875 12.60 17.24 -24.61
CA MET A 875 12.95 18.62 -24.29
C MET A 875 13.92 18.71 -23.11
N GLY A 876 13.67 17.96 -22.03
CA GLY A 876 14.57 17.88 -20.87
C GLY A 876 15.95 17.33 -21.25
N GLY A 877 15.99 16.26 -22.04
CA GLY A 877 17.23 15.65 -22.52
C GLY A 877 18.03 16.56 -23.46
N LEU A 878 17.36 17.26 -24.38
CA LEU A 878 18.01 18.26 -25.25
C LEU A 878 18.53 19.46 -24.44
N ALA A 879 17.77 19.97 -23.47
CA ALA A 879 18.19 21.04 -22.57
C ALA A 879 19.44 20.62 -21.77
N ALA A 880 19.46 19.40 -21.23
CA ALA A 880 20.63 18.85 -20.54
C ALA A 880 21.86 18.75 -21.44
N ALA A 881 21.67 18.45 -22.73
CA ALA A 881 22.74 18.34 -23.72
C ALA A 881 23.29 19.69 -24.15
N CYS A 882 22.47 20.75 -24.14
CA CYS A 882 22.85 22.08 -24.58
C CYS A 882 24.00 22.70 -23.76
N ILE A 883 24.02 22.50 -22.43
CA ILE A 883 25.04 23.09 -21.54
C ILE A 883 26.44 22.52 -21.85
N PRO A 884 26.68 21.19 -21.91
CA PRO A 884 27.96 20.62 -22.29
C PRO A 884 28.35 20.99 -23.75
N ALA A 885 27.36 21.03 -24.67
CA ALA A 885 27.61 21.39 -26.06
C ALA A 885 28.11 22.86 -26.20
N ARG A 886 27.53 23.80 -25.44
CA ARG A 886 28.01 25.20 -25.35
C ARG A 886 29.42 25.27 -24.77
N ARG A 887 29.72 24.50 -23.72
CA ARG A 887 31.08 24.43 -23.14
C ARG A 887 32.08 23.89 -24.15
N ALA A 888 31.72 22.86 -24.94
CA ALA A 888 32.56 22.32 -26.01
C ALA A 888 32.91 23.35 -27.09
N ALA A 889 31.94 24.21 -27.43
CA ALA A 889 32.11 25.28 -28.42
C ALA A 889 32.90 26.50 -27.90
N GLY A 890 33.01 26.66 -26.56
CA GLY A 890 33.72 27.75 -25.89
C GLY A 890 35.12 27.40 -25.39
N VAL A 891 35.70 26.25 -25.76
CA VAL A 891 37.05 25.83 -25.34
C VAL A 891 38.08 26.77 -25.96
N ASP A 892 38.98 27.35 -25.13
CA ASP A 892 40.12 28.15 -25.59
C ASP A 892 41.17 27.22 -26.22
N PRO A 893 41.50 27.40 -27.52
CA PRO A 893 42.48 26.55 -28.20
C PRO A 893 43.86 26.59 -27.55
N MET A 894 44.27 27.77 -27.01
CA MET A 894 45.57 27.90 -26.39
C MET A 894 45.63 27.21 -25.02
N ALA A 895 44.56 27.29 -24.25
CA ALA A 895 44.46 26.58 -22.98
C ALA A 895 44.41 25.06 -23.19
N ALA A 896 43.69 24.57 -24.23
CA ALA A 896 43.60 23.17 -24.60
C ALA A 896 44.91 22.53 -25.08
N LEU A 897 45.81 23.33 -25.68
CA LEU A 897 47.12 22.89 -26.14
C LEU A 897 48.21 22.99 -25.05
N ARG A 898 47.98 23.80 -24.00
CA ARG A 898 48.90 23.99 -22.86
C ARG A 898 48.61 23.06 -21.67
N SER A 899 47.46 22.38 -21.63
CA SER A 899 47.15 21.44 -20.57
C SER A 899 47.93 20.11 -20.79
N GLU A 900 49.16 20.05 -20.28
CA GLU A 900 49.94 18.84 -20.07
C GLU A 900 49.44 18.06 -18.89
#